data_431cc4df3f520cdcc026c7cfd6a95d7a
#
_entry.id   431cc4df3f520cdcc026c7cfd6a95d7a
#
_cell.length_a   1.000
_cell.length_b   1.000
_cell.length_c   1.000
_cell.angle_alpha   90.00
_cell.angle_beta   90.00
_cell.angle_gamma   90.00
#
_symmetry.space_group_name_H-M   'P 1'
#
loop_
_entity.id
_entity.type
_entity.pdbx_description
1 polymer ?
#
loop_
_entity_poly.entity_id
_entity_poly.type
_entity_poly.pdbx_seq_one_letter_code
_entity_poly.pdbx_strand_id
1 'polypeptide(L)'
;MKGSRIDIATEVSASVAIFQARQLPTIGRLLLMLVVTGALAGCSKPRSPSADANPAVIISPNDSREYDLIELGNGLEVMLVSDPTAEKSAAALSVGLGASSDPIDYPGMAHYLEHMLFMGSAQFPEPDGFMAFTAEHGGMTNAYTGLDITNYMMMVENEAFPEALDRFASFFTDPLLDPTYIDKEKNAVNAEWSMRREQDFRITYRLSRKLLGDHPANRFQIGNLESLADKTEGGLHAATVAFFEQYYSANLMKASVIGSAPLTELEALAEAHFGEIPNKEAVRPKTTAEIDFAVAGAKRIRYAPQDDTRELRLDFIIDDNSQLYDTKPSEYLAYILASEMPDTPAVRLRELGWASSLVVSADPSRYGNYGLFTFSVQLTPEGLSHRDDITAMLLGYIEMLREQGVDDRYAHEFGTSLQNRFRFLEKMDDFTYAHELTRAMQTYPAQFAIEAPYRFTGFDQEGVEAVLAQLVPARLHVWEIDQAQPVSDSLYFYDGQYAVEPLTLPETTVLKEQAAQYALAMPAQNRLLPEEFQLVATDSAPTRVIEEPGLSVWLQGSEAFADLPRGYAQIYLNSGLRQQDAEAAVVLLLWSDLYNLDQTALINEASIAGMGLNIGLDQGLRLSVSGFTDKQPELIAAALGELRVDPTKQALDQAIDRFVRGLENRKREMPVRQLGRTLSAMTRTGFYDESSLLKAVSALTPARFTEVVDSLLSTALIRVYLFGNYDQPFAETLAQTLRNALPAERQASSMVVRERVFAPSPGETLVRNVDVPVEDLGMMLLYAAPEASVSAEAAGLVLGSHLRNRAFDTLRTEEQLGYAAGGLTTMLQDHPVIGFYIQTPVKTPVDMLMRFDAFTAEYGAMLDAMTAEQFANLKSGALTQLTEPPTNLADEAGPYIGDWSRERYDYGTRSALIAAVKAVTLEDIQSHYRQTVLGDLPSRILVQLRGQRWKEEPFASIAGALEVDSVEAFHQAMPLQPLN
;
A
#
# COMPACT_ATOMS: atom_id res chain seq x y z
N MET A 1 -1.21 -15.85 1.93
CA MET A 1 -1.97 -14.64 2.27
C MET A 1 -1.56 -14.21 3.66
N LYS A 2 -0.83 -13.13 3.79
CA LYS A 2 -0.78 -12.48 5.09
C LYS A 2 -2.22 -12.17 5.44
N GLY A 3 -2.78 -12.87 6.44
CA GLY A 3 -4.04 -12.48 7.05
C GLY A 3 -3.82 -11.10 7.62
N SER A 4 -3.97 -10.07 6.79
CA SER A 4 -4.10 -8.75 7.33
C SER A 4 -5.25 -8.82 8.31
N ARG A 5 -4.96 -8.74 9.59
CA ARG A 5 -5.88 -8.02 10.44
C ARG A 5 -6.22 -6.79 9.64
N ILE A 6 -7.40 -6.76 9.04
CA ILE A 6 -7.86 -5.57 8.34
C ILE A 6 -8.07 -4.56 9.45
N ASP A 7 -7.02 -3.87 9.82
CA ASP A 7 -7.11 -2.60 10.52
C ASP A 7 -7.52 -1.60 9.45
N ILE A 8 -8.83 -1.58 9.20
CA ILE A 8 -9.49 -0.72 8.19
C ILE A 8 -9.20 0.77 8.48
N ALA A 9 -8.63 1.06 9.65
CA ALA A 9 -8.19 2.40 10.02
C ALA A 9 -6.79 2.79 9.48
N THR A 10 -5.95 1.84 9.05
CA THR A 10 -4.57 2.11 8.64
C THR A 10 -4.40 2.27 7.13
N GLU A 11 -5.34 1.80 6.30
CA GLU A 11 -5.24 1.96 4.85
C GLU A 11 -5.43 3.40 4.32
N VAL A 12 -5.97 4.31 5.13
CA VAL A 12 -6.12 5.72 4.70
C VAL A 12 -4.78 6.47 4.74
N SER A 13 -3.84 6.04 5.59
CA SER A 13 -2.47 6.60 5.59
C SER A 13 -1.54 5.91 4.59
N ALA A 14 -1.80 4.65 4.24
CA ALA A 14 -0.98 3.91 3.28
C ALA A 14 -1.12 4.41 1.83
N SER A 15 -2.24 4.99 1.45
CA SER A 15 -2.41 5.55 0.09
C SER A 15 -1.59 6.82 -0.15
N VAL A 16 -1.24 7.56 0.89
CA VAL A 16 -0.34 8.72 0.81
C VAL A 16 1.12 8.27 0.95
N ALA A 17 1.39 7.25 1.77
CA ALA A 17 2.74 6.70 1.98
C ALA A 17 3.23 5.85 0.78
N ILE A 18 2.34 5.17 0.04
CA ILE A 18 2.71 4.40 -1.16
C ILE A 18 3.13 5.33 -2.31
N PHE A 19 2.67 6.58 -2.33
CA PHE A 19 3.15 7.57 -3.31
C PHE A 19 4.53 8.15 -2.94
N GLN A 20 4.91 8.14 -1.66
CA GLN A 20 6.22 8.60 -1.20
C GLN A 20 7.31 7.51 -1.20
N ALA A 21 6.94 6.23 -1.14
CA ALA A 21 7.90 5.12 -1.08
C ALA A 21 8.47 4.68 -2.45
N ARG A 22 8.07 5.31 -3.56
CA ARG A 22 8.53 4.95 -4.92
C ARG A 22 9.70 5.77 -5.44
N GLN A 23 10.38 6.55 -4.62
CA GLN A 23 11.52 7.33 -5.13
C GLN A 23 12.67 7.37 -4.14
N LEU A 24 13.75 6.80 -4.50
CA LEU A 24 15.12 7.29 -4.61
C LEU A 24 16.16 6.17 -4.61
N PRO A 25 17.14 6.35 -5.38
CA PRO A 25 18.25 5.43 -5.64
C PRO A 25 19.62 5.90 -5.10
N THR A 26 20.54 5.19 -5.06
CA THR A 26 21.88 4.72 -5.41
C THR A 26 23.14 5.40 -4.85
N ILE A 27 24.27 4.85 -4.68
CA ILE A 27 25.69 4.76 -5.08
C ILE A 27 26.62 4.45 -3.95
N GLY A 28 27.71 3.91 -4.10
CA GLY A 28 28.78 3.59 -4.96
C GLY A 28 30.18 3.66 -4.34
N ARG A 29 30.90 2.60 -4.50
CA ARG A 29 32.35 2.38 -4.63
C ARG A 29 33.36 2.99 -3.61
N LEU A 30 34.35 2.31 -3.18
CA LEU A 30 35.61 1.77 -3.74
C LEU A 30 36.61 1.33 -2.66
N LEU A 31 37.22 0.16 -2.90
CA LEU A 31 38.65 -0.21 -2.63
C LEU A 31 39.19 -0.27 -1.20
N LEU A 32 39.73 -1.36 -0.76
CA LEU A 32 41.08 -1.84 -0.93
C LEU A 32 41.41 -3.07 -0.07
N MET A 33 41.87 -4.11 -0.74
CA MET A 33 42.88 -5.13 -0.39
C MET A 33 43.44 -5.23 1.04
N LEU A 34 43.53 -6.44 1.59
CA LEU A 34 44.69 -7.34 1.70
C LEU A 34 44.51 -8.45 2.74
N VAL A 35 44.42 -9.69 2.24
CA VAL A 35 45.35 -10.81 2.50
C VAL A 35 45.60 -11.22 3.97
N VAL A 36 45.29 -12.47 4.41
CA VAL A 36 46.09 -13.70 4.36
C VAL A 36 45.55 -14.82 5.28
N THR A 37 45.28 -15.94 4.65
CA THR A 37 45.56 -17.36 5.00
C THR A 37 44.98 -18.06 6.22
N GLY A 38 44.33 -19.18 5.90
CA GLY A 38 44.72 -20.55 6.32
C GLY A 38 43.57 -21.38 6.82
N ALA A 39 43.05 -22.25 6.11
CA ALA A 39 43.32 -23.59 5.65
C ALA A 39 42.44 -24.68 6.24
N LEU A 40 41.98 -25.57 5.35
CA LEU A 40 41.61 -26.98 5.46
C LEU A 40 40.19 -27.34 5.92
N ALA A 41 39.40 -28.15 5.28
CA ALA A 41 39.45 -28.88 4.01
C ALA A 41 38.15 -29.69 3.91
N GLY A 42 37.44 -29.60 2.79
CA GLY A 42 36.44 -30.57 2.41
C GLY A 42 36.31 -30.52 0.88
N CYS A 43 36.81 -31.54 0.21
CA CYS A 43 36.90 -31.61 -1.23
C CYS A 43 35.54 -31.92 -1.84
N SER A 44 34.91 -30.91 -2.43
CA SER A 44 34.14 -31.06 -3.65
C SER A 44 34.91 -30.37 -4.78
N LYS A 45 35.06 -31.05 -5.92
CA LYS A 45 35.81 -30.51 -7.05
C LYS A 45 35.14 -29.25 -7.57
N PRO A 46 35.88 -28.13 -7.77
CA PRO A 46 35.32 -27.00 -8.46
C PRO A 46 35.10 -27.36 -9.94
N ARG A 47 33.92 -27.12 -10.42
CA ARG A 47 33.57 -27.12 -11.85
C ARG A 47 34.43 -26.02 -12.50
N SER A 48 35.19 -26.32 -13.51
CA SER A 48 35.91 -25.32 -14.28
C SER A 48 34.93 -24.33 -14.89
N PRO A 49 35.17 -23.02 -14.86
CA PRO A 49 34.29 -22.08 -15.53
C PRO A 49 34.31 -22.41 -17.03
N SER A 50 33.15 -22.74 -17.59
CA SER A 50 32.91 -22.72 -19.03
C SER A 50 32.94 -21.25 -19.49
N ALA A 51 33.37 -21.02 -20.73
CA ALA A 51 33.46 -19.68 -21.32
C ALA A 51 32.05 -19.00 -21.51
N ASP A 52 30.97 -19.68 -21.08
CA ASP A 52 29.58 -19.26 -21.13
C ASP A 52 28.93 -19.24 -19.72
N ALA A 53 29.67 -18.83 -18.69
CA ALA A 53 29.06 -18.65 -17.37
C ALA A 53 28.09 -17.45 -17.41
N ASN A 54 26.83 -17.69 -17.05
CA ASN A 54 25.83 -16.62 -16.84
C ASN A 54 26.39 -15.54 -15.90
N PRO A 55 26.05 -14.26 -16.14
CA PRO A 55 26.51 -13.19 -15.25
C PRO A 55 25.94 -13.40 -13.84
N ALA A 56 26.79 -13.31 -12.82
CA ALA A 56 26.36 -13.43 -11.44
C ALA A 56 25.35 -12.33 -11.08
N VAL A 57 24.22 -12.72 -10.46
CA VAL A 57 23.23 -11.78 -9.96
C VAL A 57 23.81 -10.95 -8.82
N ILE A 58 23.60 -9.64 -8.84
CA ILE A 58 24.04 -8.75 -7.77
C ILE A 58 22.97 -8.67 -6.71
N ILE A 59 23.26 -9.23 -5.54
CA ILE A 59 22.35 -9.33 -4.40
C ILE A 59 22.79 -8.46 -3.23
N SER A 60 21.87 -8.14 -2.32
CA SER A 60 22.18 -7.48 -1.06
C SER A 60 23.12 -8.36 -0.21
N PRO A 61 24.14 -7.79 0.44
CA PRO A 61 24.94 -8.52 1.42
C PRO A 61 24.15 -9.10 2.60
N ASN A 62 22.96 -8.57 2.84
CA ASN A 62 22.05 -9.01 3.90
C ASN A 62 21.09 -10.14 3.45
N ASP A 63 21.12 -10.51 2.17
CA ASP A 63 20.28 -11.55 1.62
C ASP A 63 21.02 -12.90 1.68
N SER A 64 20.46 -13.87 2.38
CA SER A 64 21.04 -15.21 2.58
C SER A 64 20.55 -16.25 1.58
N ARG A 65 19.63 -15.88 0.66
CA ARG A 65 19.11 -16.75 -0.39
C ARG A 65 20.15 -17.02 -1.45
N GLU A 66 20.01 -18.14 -2.14
CA GLU A 66 20.83 -18.47 -3.31
C GLU A 66 20.11 -18.06 -4.59
N TYR A 67 20.87 -17.53 -5.55
CA TYR A 67 20.35 -17.00 -6.81
C TYR A 67 21.08 -17.59 -7.99
N ASP A 68 20.33 -17.86 -9.07
CA ASP A 68 20.90 -18.11 -10.39
C ASP A 68 20.04 -17.45 -11.48
N LEU A 69 20.69 -16.99 -12.54
CA LEU A 69 20.05 -16.43 -13.70
C LEU A 69 20.35 -17.34 -14.89
N ILE A 70 19.32 -17.99 -15.42
CA ILE A 70 19.46 -18.93 -16.53
C ILE A 70 18.72 -18.42 -17.76
N GLU A 71 19.19 -18.82 -18.94
CA GLU A 71 18.48 -18.66 -20.21
C GLU A 71 18.10 -20.06 -20.70
N LEU A 72 16.79 -20.30 -20.84
CA LEU A 72 16.26 -21.57 -21.34
C LEU A 72 16.50 -21.73 -22.83
N GLY A 73 16.40 -22.96 -23.33
CA GLY A 73 16.61 -23.28 -24.76
C GLY A 73 15.66 -22.53 -25.72
N ASN A 74 14.55 -22.01 -25.23
CA ASN A 74 13.60 -21.17 -25.97
C ASN A 74 13.89 -19.66 -25.88
N GLY A 75 15.00 -19.25 -25.20
CA GLY A 75 15.40 -17.87 -25.04
C GLY A 75 14.66 -17.09 -23.92
N LEU A 76 13.92 -17.77 -23.05
CA LEU A 76 13.34 -17.19 -21.84
C LEU A 76 14.42 -17.07 -20.75
N GLU A 77 14.63 -15.88 -20.23
CA GLU A 77 15.47 -15.67 -19.04
C GLU A 77 14.65 -15.92 -17.77
N VAL A 78 15.19 -16.72 -16.87
CA VAL A 78 14.56 -17.09 -15.60
C VAL A 78 15.48 -16.77 -14.44
N MET A 79 14.99 -15.99 -13.46
CA MET A 79 15.62 -15.76 -12.16
C MET A 79 15.18 -16.86 -11.20
N LEU A 80 16.13 -17.68 -10.75
CA LEU A 80 15.90 -18.71 -9.74
C LEU A 80 16.32 -18.20 -8.37
N VAL A 81 15.49 -18.44 -7.37
CA VAL A 81 15.77 -18.05 -5.97
C VAL A 81 15.49 -19.24 -5.05
N SER A 82 16.54 -19.76 -4.42
CA SER A 82 16.42 -20.83 -3.43
C SER A 82 16.45 -20.24 -2.02
N ASP A 83 15.38 -20.42 -1.28
CA ASP A 83 15.25 -20.04 0.12
C ASP A 83 14.82 -21.26 0.94
N PRO A 84 15.75 -21.98 1.58
CA PRO A 84 15.41 -23.18 2.36
C PRO A 84 14.44 -22.93 3.52
N THR A 85 14.21 -21.66 3.88
CA THR A 85 13.27 -21.27 4.94
C THR A 85 11.86 -20.96 4.42
N ALA A 86 11.67 -20.92 3.09
CA ALA A 86 10.37 -20.63 2.51
C ALA A 86 9.37 -21.77 2.75
N GLU A 87 8.23 -21.48 3.32
CA GLU A 87 7.14 -22.44 3.52
C GLU A 87 6.25 -22.58 2.28
N LYS A 88 6.35 -21.63 1.36
CA LYS A 88 5.65 -21.58 0.08
C LYS A 88 6.61 -21.28 -1.05
N SER A 89 6.22 -21.70 -2.26
CA SER A 89 6.94 -21.37 -3.48
C SER A 89 6.10 -20.44 -4.35
N ALA A 90 6.77 -19.51 -5.02
CA ALA A 90 6.17 -18.51 -5.89
C ALA A 90 6.80 -18.54 -7.28
N ALA A 91 6.01 -18.17 -8.27
CA ALA A 91 6.51 -17.90 -9.62
C ALA A 91 5.81 -16.69 -10.22
N ALA A 92 6.53 -15.99 -11.10
CA ALA A 92 5.93 -14.96 -11.92
C ALA A 92 6.49 -15.04 -13.35
N LEU A 93 5.70 -14.57 -14.30
CA LEU A 93 6.10 -14.42 -15.69
C LEU A 93 5.55 -13.10 -16.24
N SER A 94 6.44 -12.29 -16.76
CA SER A 94 6.09 -11.02 -17.40
C SER A 94 6.30 -11.11 -18.91
N VAL A 95 5.37 -10.50 -19.65
CA VAL A 95 5.48 -10.31 -21.11
C VAL A 95 5.81 -8.85 -21.39
N GLY A 96 6.83 -8.58 -22.20
CA GLY A 96 7.32 -7.22 -22.49
C GLY A 96 6.41 -6.43 -23.44
N LEU A 97 5.11 -6.45 -23.17
CA LEU A 97 4.09 -5.67 -23.86
C LEU A 97 2.88 -5.42 -22.94
N GLY A 98 2.11 -4.38 -23.25
CA GLY A 98 0.90 -4.02 -22.53
C GLY A 98 -0.03 -3.17 -23.39
N ALA A 99 -0.84 -2.31 -22.77
CA ALA A 99 -1.89 -1.57 -23.46
C ALA A 99 -1.41 -0.62 -24.59
N SER A 100 -0.14 -0.20 -24.59
CA SER A 100 0.44 0.57 -25.70
C SER A 100 0.53 -0.24 -27.01
N SER A 101 0.45 -1.57 -26.90
CA SER A 101 0.50 -2.49 -28.03
C SER A 101 -0.89 -2.90 -28.54
N ASP A 102 -1.96 -2.49 -27.86
CA ASP A 102 -3.33 -2.83 -28.25
C ASP A 102 -3.60 -2.49 -29.73
N PRO A 103 -4.36 -3.32 -30.44
CA PRO A 103 -4.87 -2.93 -31.76
C PRO A 103 -5.71 -1.64 -31.65
N ILE A 104 -5.62 -0.78 -32.66
CA ILE A 104 -6.37 0.49 -32.68
C ILE A 104 -7.89 0.23 -32.55
N ASP A 105 -8.38 -0.84 -33.14
CA ASP A 105 -9.79 -1.22 -33.13
C ASP A 105 -10.24 -1.80 -31.79
N TYR A 106 -9.32 -2.33 -30.96
CA TYR A 106 -9.62 -3.01 -29.69
C TYR A 106 -8.77 -2.48 -28.53
N PRO A 107 -8.96 -1.20 -28.09
CA PRO A 107 -8.29 -0.70 -26.90
C PRO A 107 -8.76 -1.45 -25.65
N GLY A 108 -7.80 -1.92 -24.84
CA GLY A 108 -8.03 -2.82 -23.72
C GLY A 108 -7.81 -4.30 -24.05
N MET A 109 -7.26 -4.60 -25.24
CA MET A 109 -7.00 -5.98 -25.70
C MET A 109 -6.02 -6.71 -24.78
N ALA A 110 -4.91 -6.08 -24.42
CA ALA A 110 -3.91 -6.71 -23.55
C ALA A 110 -4.50 -7.10 -22.17
N HIS A 111 -5.32 -6.24 -21.60
CA HIS A 111 -6.01 -6.51 -20.34
C HIS A 111 -7.12 -7.57 -20.50
N TYR A 112 -7.86 -7.53 -21.59
CA TYR A 112 -8.84 -8.55 -21.89
C TYR A 112 -8.19 -9.93 -22.11
N LEU A 113 -7.05 -9.99 -22.81
CA LEU A 113 -6.30 -11.24 -22.97
C LEU A 113 -5.77 -11.76 -21.63
N GLU A 114 -5.35 -10.87 -20.74
CA GLU A 114 -4.96 -11.24 -19.37
C GLU A 114 -6.09 -12.05 -18.69
N HIS A 115 -7.34 -11.58 -18.74
CA HIS A 115 -8.50 -12.31 -18.21
C HIS A 115 -8.74 -13.65 -18.92
N MET A 116 -8.64 -13.66 -20.23
CA MET A 116 -8.92 -14.87 -21.03
C MET A 116 -7.95 -16.02 -20.75
N LEU A 117 -6.71 -15.75 -20.32
CA LEU A 117 -5.73 -16.79 -20.00
C LEU A 117 -6.11 -17.59 -18.74
N PHE A 118 -6.90 -17.04 -17.85
CA PHE A 118 -7.43 -17.76 -16.68
C PHE A 118 -8.60 -18.68 -17.01
N MET A 119 -9.13 -18.61 -18.24
CA MET A 119 -10.30 -19.41 -18.66
C MET A 119 -9.95 -20.83 -19.12
N GLY A 120 -8.71 -21.27 -18.89
CA GLY A 120 -8.25 -22.63 -19.12
C GLY A 120 -7.31 -22.80 -20.30
N SER A 121 -6.58 -23.89 -20.25
CA SER A 121 -5.65 -24.36 -21.28
C SER A 121 -6.08 -25.71 -21.82
N ALA A 122 -5.43 -26.21 -22.87
CA ALA A 122 -5.74 -27.53 -23.44
C ALA A 122 -5.53 -28.68 -22.44
N GLN A 123 -4.53 -28.53 -21.54
CA GLN A 123 -4.24 -29.53 -20.53
C GLN A 123 -5.16 -29.36 -19.30
N PHE A 124 -5.51 -28.11 -18.93
CA PHE A 124 -6.35 -27.77 -17.78
C PHE A 124 -7.56 -26.93 -18.21
N PRO A 125 -8.59 -27.55 -18.79
CA PRO A 125 -9.67 -26.83 -19.49
C PRO A 125 -10.70 -26.18 -18.55
N GLU A 126 -10.63 -26.37 -17.24
CA GLU A 126 -11.57 -25.85 -16.26
C GLU A 126 -11.41 -24.33 -16.12
N PRO A 127 -12.43 -23.49 -16.42
CA PRO A 127 -12.37 -22.05 -16.20
C PRO A 127 -12.21 -21.75 -14.72
N ASP A 128 -11.37 -20.76 -14.41
CA ASP A 128 -11.00 -20.39 -13.04
C ASP A 128 -10.33 -21.56 -12.25
N GLY A 129 -10.06 -22.71 -12.89
CA GLY A 129 -9.50 -23.89 -12.24
C GLY A 129 -8.13 -23.67 -11.62
N PHE A 130 -7.31 -22.78 -12.18
CA PHE A 130 -6.04 -22.38 -11.58
C PHE A 130 -6.22 -21.57 -10.30
N MET A 131 -7.20 -20.65 -10.27
CA MET A 131 -7.51 -19.89 -9.04
C MET A 131 -8.01 -20.82 -7.94
N ALA A 132 -8.87 -21.77 -8.28
CA ALA A 132 -9.36 -22.77 -7.33
C ALA A 132 -8.20 -23.62 -6.79
N PHE A 133 -7.33 -24.13 -7.66
CA PHE A 133 -6.17 -24.95 -7.30
C PHE A 133 -5.24 -24.20 -6.35
N THR A 134 -4.85 -22.95 -6.68
CA THR A 134 -3.96 -22.15 -5.81
C THR A 134 -4.59 -21.89 -4.45
N ALA A 135 -5.90 -21.61 -4.40
CA ALA A 135 -6.62 -21.38 -3.16
C ALA A 135 -6.74 -22.65 -2.30
N GLU A 136 -6.95 -23.82 -2.91
CA GLU A 136 -7.01 -25.11 -2.21
C GLU A 136 -5.67 -25.50 -1.57
N HIS A 137 -4.54 -25.05 -2.17
CA HIS A 137 -3.19 -25.30 -1.67
C HIS A 137 -2.59 -24.08 -0.94
N GLY A 138 -3.42 -23.34 -0.21
CA GLY A 138 -3.00 -22.27 0.68
C GLY A 138 -2.33 -21.07 0.00
N GLY A 139 -2.49 -20.96 -1.32
CA GLY A 139 -1.83 -19.96 -2.14
C GLY A 139 -2.76 -18.90 -2.70
N MET A 140 -2.25 -18.21 -3.71
CA MET A 140 -2.94 -17.15 -4.43
C MET A 140 -2.34 -16.95 -5.82
N THR A 141 -3.12 -16.34 -6.71
CA THR A 141 -2.66 -15.90 -8.03
C THR A 141 -3.21 -14.51 -8.32
N ASN A 142 -2.51 -13.76 -9.17
CA ASN A 142 -2.94 -12.46 -9.66
C ASN A 142 -2.27 -12.17 -11.01
N ALA A 143 -2.74 -11.13 -11.69
CA ALA A 143 -2.09 -10.57 -12.86
C ALA A 143 -2.35 -9.06 -12.96
N TYR A 144 -1.59 -8.36 -13.78
CA TYR A 144 -1.85 -6.96 -14.11
C TYR A 144 -1.31 -6.59 -15.48
N THR A 145 -1.98 -5.65 -16.14
CA THR A 145 -1.56 -5.06 -17.42
C THR A 145 -1.19 -3.58 -17.24
N GLY A 146 0.08 -3.26 -17.54
CA GLY A 146 0.60 -1.90 -17.64
C GLY A 146 0.52 -1.32 -19.07
N LEU A 147 1.30 -0.27 -19.34
CA LEU A 147 1.41 0.28 -20.70
C LEU A 147 2.28 -0.61 -21.62
N ASP A 148 3.36 -1.16 -21.08
CA ASP A 148 4.41 -1.89 -21.81
C ASP A 148 4.79 -3.24 -21.18
N ILE A 149 4.01 -3.71 -20.21
CA ILE A 149 4.17 -4.98 -19.51
C ILE A 149 2.82 -5.58 -19.14
N THR A 150 2.70 -6.90 -19.29
CA THR A 150 1.66 -7.70 -18.64
C THR A 150 2.36 -8.74 -17.75
N ASN A 151 1.96 -8.86 -16.49
CA ASN A 151 2.64 -9.72 -15.52
C ASN A 151 1.63 -10.64 -14.83
N TYR A 152 1.99 -11.91 -14.72
CA TYR A 152 1.23 -12.98 -14.08
C TYR A 152 2.05 -13.51 -12.91
N MET A 153 1.40 -13.86 -11.80
CA MET A 153 2.10 -14.35 -10.62
C MET A 153 1.24 -15.34 -9.82
N MET A 154 1.92 -16.25 -9.14
CA MET A 154 1.28 -17.23 -8.27
C MET A 154 2.16 -17.59 -7.08
N MET A 155 1.56 -18.09 -6.02
CA MET A 155 2.22 -18.70 -4.87
C MET A 155 1.34 -19.82 -4.31
N VAL A 156 1.97 -20.93 -3.90
CA VAL A 156 1.31 -22.08 -3.28
C VAL A 156 2.22 -22.74 -2.26
N GLU A 157 1.70 -23.66 -1.45
CA GLU A 157 2.51 -24.55 -0.60
C GLU A 157 3.52 -25.32 -1.44
N ASN A 158 4.72 -25.58 -0.86
CA ASN A 158 5.85 -26.18 -1.59
C ASN A 158 5.51 -27.52 -2.26
N GLU A 159 4.69 -28.35 -1.61
CA GLU A 159 4.30 -29.68 -2.16
C GLU A 159 3.43 -29.59 -3.42
N ALA A 160 2.64 -28.51 -3.55
CA ALA A 160 1.76 -28.27 -4.68
C ALA A 160 2.47 -27.51 -5.83
N PHE A 161 3.66 -26.97 -5.58
CA PHE A 161 4.33 -26.05 -6.50
C PHE A 161 4.64 -26.66 -7.89
N PRO A 162 5.12 -27.91 -8.02
CA PRO A 162 5.36 -28.47 -9.37
C PRO A 162 4.10 -28.52 -10.24
N GLU A 163 2.95 -28.94 -9.68
CA GLU A 163 1.68 -28.95 -10.42
C GLU A 163 1.16 -27.52 -10.66
N ALA A 164 1.30 -26.62 -9.69
CA ALA A 164 0.95 -25.22 -9.88
C ALA A 164 1.75 -24.57 -11.02
N LEU A 165 3.05 -24.87 -11.12
CA LEU A 165 3.92 -24.35 -12.17
C LEU A 165 3.54 -24.91 -13.56
N ASP A 166 3.16 -26.18 -13.65
CA ASP A 166 2.64 -26.80 -14.87
C ASP A 166 1.36 -26.09 -15.35
N ARG A 167 0.39 -25.90 -14.45
CA ARG A 167 -0.85 -25.17 -14.72
C ARG A 167 -0.57 -23.72 -15.15
N PHE A 168 0.35 -23.04 -14.46
CA PHE A 168 0.73 -21.67 -14.74
C PHE A 168 1.42 -21.52 -16.11
N ALA A 169 2.36 -22.40 -16.43
CA ALA A 169 3.06 -22.40 -17.72
C ALA A 169 2.11 -22.65 -18.89
N SER A 170 1.05 -23.45 -18.68
CA SER A 170 0.07 -23.77 -19.72
C SER A 170 -0.70 -22.54 -20.24
N PHE A 171 -0.74 -21.44 -19.50
CA PHE A 171 -1.30 -20.15 -19.96
C PHE A 171 -0.55 -19.61 -21.18
N PHE A 172 0.72 -19.93 -21.31
CA PHE A 172 1.64 -19.37 -22.30
C PHE A 172 1.98 -20.38 -23.41
N THR A 173 1.67 -21.67 -23.20
CA THR A 173 1.93 -22.74 -24.19
C THR A 173 0.72 -22.98 -25.07
N ASP A 174 -0.46 -23.21 -24.49
CA ASP A 174 -1.64 -23.69 -25.22
C ASP A 174 -2.98 -23.24 -24.59
N PRO A 175 -3.17 -21.92 -24.34
CA PRO A 175 -4.43 -21.44 -23.79
C PRO A 175 -5.58 -21.72 -24.75
N LEU A 176 -6.74 -22.10 -24.21
CA LEU A 176 -7.91 -22.41 -25.03
C LEU A 176 -8.48 -21.16 -25.71
N LEU A 177 -8.41 -19.99 -25.07
CA LEU A 177 -9.05 -18.75 -25.53
C LEU A 177 -10.48 -19.03 -26.03
N ASP A 178 -11.24 -19.84 -25.29
CA ASP A 178 -12.52 -20.39 -25.70
C ASP A 178 -13.55 -19.27 -25.93
N PRO A 179 -14.13 -19.18 -27.14
CA PRO A 179 -15.10 -18.16 -27.47
C PRO A 179 -16.37 -18.16 -26.60
N THR A 180 -16.66 -19.25 -25.88
CA THR A 180 -17.81 -19.33 -24.98
C THR A 180 -17.70 -18.42 -23.75
N TYR A 181 -16.47 -18.01 -23.38
CA TYR A 181 -16.20 -17.12 -22.24
C TYR A 181 -16.04 -15.65 -22.62
N ILE A 182 -16.08 -15.30 -23.91
CA ILE A 182 -15.89 -13.92 -24.40
C ILE A 182 -16.83 -12.93 -23.69
N ASP A 183 -18.13 -13.24 -23.68
CA ASP A 183 -19.11 -12.33 -23.07
C ASP A 183 -18.99 -12.27 -21.56
N LYS A 184 -18.60 -13.37 -20.90
CA LYS A 184 -18.30 -13.41 -19.46
C LYS A 184 -17.18 -12.44 -19.14
N GLU A 185 -16.04 -12.56 -19.83
CA GLU A 185 -14.86 -11.77 -19.53
C GLU A 185 -14.97 -10.32 -20.02
N LYS A 186 -15.66 -10.04 -21.13
CA LYS A 186 -16.01 -8.65 -21.48
C LYS A 186 -16.84 -7.98 -20.40
N ASN A 187 -17.79 -8.69 -19.80
CA ASN A 187 -18.61 -8.15 -18.72
C ASN A 187 -17.78 -7.93 -17.44
N ALA A 188 -16.82 -8.82 -17.13
CA ALA A 188 -15.91 -8.66 -16.01
C ALA A 188 -15.03 -7.40 -16.17
N VAL A 189 -14.38 -7.24 -17.33
CA VAL A 189 -13.60 -6.04 -17.69
C VAL A 189 -14.46 -4.77 -17.65
N ASN A 190 -15.69 -4.83 -18.16
CA ASN A 190 -16.63 -3.70 -18.11
C ASN A 190 -17.05 -3.33 -16.68
N ALA A 191 -17.25 -4.31 -15.81
CA ALA A 191 -17.55 -4.08 -14.41
C ALA A 191 -16.38 -3.40 -13.69
N GLU A 192 -15.14 -3.83 -13.97
CA GLU A 192 -13.94 -3.17 -13.47
C GLU A 192 -13.80 -1.71 -13.92
N TRP A 193 -13.99 -1.47 -15.21
CA TRP A 193 -14.00 -0.11 -15.74
C TRP A 193 -15.08 0.73 -15.06
N SER A 194 -16.29 0.21 -14.95
CA SER A 194 -17.43 0.93 -14.37
C SER A 194 -17.16 1.41 -12.95
N MET A 195 -16.46 0.60 -12.13
CA MET A 195 -16.10 0.98 -10.76
C MET A 195 -14.98 2.03 -10.69
N ARG A 196 -14.17 2.11 -11.72
CA ARG A 196 -12.95 2.95 -11.74
C ARG A 196 -13.13 4.27 -12.49
N ARG A 197 -14.22 4.41 -13.26
CA ARG A 197 -14.42 5.55 -14.16
C ARG A 197 -14.63 6.89 -13.46
N GLU A 198 -15.06 6.88 -12.18
CA GLU A 198 -15.29 8.05 -11.35
C GLU A 198 -14.08 8.43 -10.47
N GLN A 199 -13.04 7.62 -10.45
CA GLN A 199 -11.89 7.84 -9.57
C GLN A 199 -10.96 8.92 -10.12
N ASP A 200 -10.76 10.01 -9.38
CA ASP A 200 -9.98 11.18 -9.80
C ASP A 200 -8.57 10.84 -10.29
N PHE A 201 -7.85 9.91 -9.60
CA PHE A 201 -6.51 9.52 -10.03
C PHE A 201 -6.52 8.77 -11.37
N ARG A 202 -7.58 8.00 -11.67
CA ARG A 202 -7.75 7.33 -12.97
C ARG A 202 -8.09 8.32 -14.06
N ILE A 203 -8.93 9.29 -13.74
CA ILE A 203 -9.32 10.36 -14.65
C ILE A 203 -8.11 11.21 -15.03
N THR A 204 -7.34 11.68 -14.04
CA THR A 204 -6.14 12.49 -14.29
C THR A 204 -5.05 11.70 -15.01
N TYR A 205 -4.86 10.40 -14.68
CA TYR A 205 -3.95 9.51 -15.39
C TYR A 205 -4.37 9.30 -16.85
N ARG A 206 -5.66 9.14 -17.13
CA ARG A 206 -6.18 9.03 -18.51
C ARG A 206 -6.07 10.35 -19.26
N LEU A 207 -6.38 11.47 -18.60
CA LEU A 207 -6.32 12.80 -19.20
C LEU A 207 -4.87 13.19 -19.55
N SER A 208 -3.90 12.90 -18.67
CA SER A 208 -2.48 13.19 -18.96
C SER A 208 -2.01 12.47 -20.23
N ARG A 209 -2.43 11.22 -20.45
CA ARG A 209 -2.10 10.47 -21.68
C ARG A 209 -2.85 10.98 -22.91
N LYS A 210 -4.11 11.43 -22.74
CA LYS A 210 -4.87 12.05 -23.83
C LYS A 210 -4.16 13.30 -24.39
N LEU A 211 -3.45 14.04 -23.55
CA LEU A 211 -2.69 15.24 -23.96
C LEU A 211 -1.50 14.93 -24.87
N LEU A 212 -1.08 13.66 -24.96
CA LEU A 212 -0.02 13.19 -25.86
C LEU A 212 -0.49 13.04 -27.33
N GLY A 213 -1.78 13.28 -27.63
CA GLY A 213 -2.33 13.20 -28.99
C GLY A 213 -2.35 11.77 -29.54
N ASP A 214 -1.75 11.53 -30.70
CA ASP A 214 -1.74 10.23 -31.38
C ASP A 214 -0.70 9.25 -30.82
N HIS A 215 -0.04 9.58 -29.72
CA HIS A 215 0.94 8.74 -29.07
C HIS A 215 0.31 7.42 -28.56
N PRO A 216 0.96 6.24 -28.71
CA PRO A 216 0.41 4.94 -28.27
C PRO A 216 -0.01 4.88 -26.80
N ALA A 217 0.67 5.60 -25.91
CA ALA A 217 0.28 5.73 -24.50
C ALA A 217 -1.11 6.34 -24.31
N ASN A 218 -1.67 7.04 -25.30
CA ASN A 218 -3.03 7.60 -25.23
C ASN A 218 -4.14 6.55 -25.40
N ARG A 219 -3.83 5.26 -25.64
CA ARG A 219 -4.85 4.21 -25.77
C ARG A 219 -5.63 4.00 -24.47
N PHE A 220 -6.88 3.59 -24.59
CA PHE A 220 -7.73 3.24 -23.44
C PHE A 220 -7.33 1.88 -22.91
N GLN A 221 -6.78 1.84 -21.73
CA GLN A 221 -6.06 0.67 -21.18
C GLN A 221 -6.96 -0.43 -20.63
N ILE A 222 -8.05 -0.05 -19.92
CA ILE A 222 -8.85 -1.03 -19.18
C ILE A 222 -9.69 -1.90 -20.12
N GLY A 223 -10.31 -1.29 -21.12
CA GLY A 223 -11.35 -1.93 -21.93
C GLY A 223 -12.75 -1.77 -21.33
N ASN A 224 -13.77 -1.89 -22.16
CA ASN A 224 -15.18 -1.95 -21.79
C ASN A 224 -16.01 -2.58 -22.91
N LEU A 225 -17.32 -2.73 -22.74
CA LEU A 225 -18.20 -3.35 -23.75
C LEU A 225 -18.17 -2.63 -25.10
N GLU A 226 -17.92 -1.33 -25.14
CA GLU A 226 -17.82 -0.54 -26.37
C GLU A 226 -16.47 -0.75 -27.06
N SER A 227 -15.37 -0.60 -26.32
CA SER A 227 -14.02 -0.73 -26.87
C SER A 227 -13.70 -2.16 -27.31
N LEU A 228 -14.30 -3.17 -26.68
CA LEU A 228 -14.16 -4.60 -26.97
C LEU A 228 -15.34 -5.17 -27.78
N ALA A 229 -16.18 -4.32 -28.39
CA ALA A 229 -17.21 -4.78 -29.31
C ALA A 229 -16.60 -5.30 -30.63
N ASP A 230 -17.28 -6.24 -31.29
CA ASP A 230 -16.82 -6.77 -32.58
C ASP A 230 -16.75 -5.67 -33.66
N LYS A 231 -15.57 -5.45 -34.22
CA LYS A 231 -15.30 -4.36 -35.18
C LYS A 231 -14.63 -4.83 -36.47
N THR A 232 -14.00 -6.00 -36.46
CA THR A 232 -13.29 -6.56 -37.58
C THR A 232 -13.89 -7.91 -37.98
N GLU A 233 -13.55 -8.43 -39.18
CA GLU A 233 -13.94 -9.76 -39.59
C GLU A 233 -13.37 -10.82 -38.63
N GLY A 234 -14.21 -11.70 -38.13
CA GLY A 234 -13.87 -12.69 -37.10
C GLY A 234 -14.03 -12.18 -35.68
N GLY A 235 -14.36 -10.89 -35.50
CA GLY A 235 -14.69 -10.29 -34.19
C GLY A 235 -13.53 -10.17 -33.22
N LEU A 236 -13.87 -9.93 -31.97
CA LEU A 236 -12.90 -9.80 -30.87
C LEU A 236 -12.07 -11.07 -30.69
N HIS A 237 -12.70 -12.26 -30.80
CA HIS A 237 -12.01 -13.54 -30.61
C HIS A 237 -10.83 -13.72 -31.56
N ALA A 238 -11.05 -13.52 -32.87
CA ALA A 238 -9.99 -13.64 -33.84
C ALA A 238 -8.85 -12.65 -33.62
N ALA A 239 -9.19 -11.41 -33.17
CA ALA A 239 -8.21 -10.40 -32.83
C ALA A 239 -7.40 -10.79 -31.57
N THR A 240 -8.04 -11.39 -30.56
CA THR A 240 -7.40 -11.88 -29.33
C THR A 240 -6.41 -13.01 -29.63
N VAL A 241 -6.84 -14.00 -30.41
CA VAL A 241 -5.96 -15.11 -30.86
C VAL A 241 -4.78 -14.57 -31.65
N ALA A 242 -5.01 -13.65 -32.62
CA ALA A 242 -3.94 -13.06 -33.39
C ALA A 242 -2.94 -12.26 -32.52
N PHE A 243 -3.43 -11.54 -31.50
CA PHE A 243 -2.61 -10.78 -30.56
C PHE A 243 -1.73 -11.72 -29.70
N PHE A 244 -2.32 -12.81 -29.18
CA PHE A 244 -1.59 -13.84 -28.44
C PHE A 244 -0.51 -14.48 -29.35
N GLU A 245 -0.89 -14.93 -30.56
CA GLU A 245 0.04 -15.57 -31.50
C GLU A 245 1.18 -14.66 -31.94
N GLN A 246 0.94 -13.36 -32.02
CA GLN A 246 1.95 -12.41 -32.44
C GLN A 246 2.95 -12.06 -31.34
N TYR A 247 2.52 -11.99 -30.07
CA TYR A 247 3.32 -11.36 -29.02
C TYR A 247 3.64 -12.26 -27.83
N TYR A 248 2.86 -13.31 -27.56
CA TYR A 248 3.17 -14.22 -26.46
C TYR A 248 4.23 -15.22 -26.92
N SER A 249 5.48 -14.83 -26.73
CA SER A 249 6.67 -15.51 -27.22
C SER A 249 7.77 -15.48 -26.15
N ALA A 250 8.40 -16.63 -25.93
CA ALA A 250 9.40 -16.80 -24.88
C ALA A 250 10.49 -15.71 -24.87
N ASN A 251 10.93 -15.26 -26.05
CA ASN A 251 11.96 -14.20 -26.15
C ASN A 251 11.50 -12.81 -25.72
N LEU A 252 10.20 -12.56 -25.51
CA LEU A 252 9.65 -11.32 -24.93
C LEU A 252 9.31 -11.47 -23.44
N MET A 253 9.53 -12.64 -22.88
CA MET A 253 9.13 -12.97 -21.52
C MET A 253 10.32 -12.97 -20.57
N LYS A 254 10.05 -12.73 -19.29
CA LYS A 254 10.96 -12.87 -18.17
C LYS A 254 10.22 -13.62 -17.07
N ALA A 255 10.88 -14.61 -16.47
CA ALA A 255 10.27 -15.39 -15.40
C ALA A 255 11.10 -15.35 -14.13
N SER A 256 10.47 -15.63 -13.00
CA SER A 256 11.10 -15.88 -11.71
C SER A 256 10.49 -17.11 -11.07
N VAL A 257 11.31 -17.91 -10.40
CA VAL A 257 10.92 -19.08 -9.64
C VAL A 257 11.58 -19.02 -8.27
N ILE A 258 10.80 -18.97 -7.23
CA ILE A 258 11.25 -18.85 -5.83
C ILE A 258 10.70 -20.04 -5.05
N GLY A 259 11.54 -20.72 -4.27
CA GLY A 259 11.08 -21.85 -3.47
C GLY A 259 12.12 -22.38 -2.49
N SER A 260 11.72 -23.35 -1.66
CA SER A 260 12.61 -23.97 -0.67
C SER A 260 13.55 -25.03 -1.27
N ALA A 261 13.31 -25.46 -2.51
CA ALA A 261 14.12 -26.44 -3.19
C ALA A 261 15.50 -25.86 -3.61
N PRO A 262 16.54 -26.69 -3.73
CA PRO A 262 17.83 -26.24 -4.24
C PRO A 262 17.71 -25.68 -5.68
N LEU A 263 18.60 -24.76 -6.05
CA LEU A 263 18.60 -24.13 -7.39
C LEU A 263 18.52 -25.14 -8.54
N THR A 264 19.22 -26.29 -8.43
CA THR A 264 19.21 -27.34 -9.47
C THR A 264 17.84 -28.00 -9.66
N GLU A 265 17.02 -28.05 -8.62
CA GLU A 265 15.64 -28.56 -8.69
C GLU A 265 14.70 -27.49 -9.27
N LEU A 266 14.86 -26.23 -8.83
CA LEU A 266 14.11 -25.11 -9.40
C LEU A 266 14.44 -24.93 -10.89
N GLU A 267 15.71 -25.10 -11.30
CA GLU A 267 16.15 -25.10 -12.71
C GLU A 267 15.42 -26.19 -13.50
N ALA A 268 15.42 -27.43 -12.98
CA ALA A 268 14.75 -28.54 -13.64
C ALA A 268 13.24 -28.32 -13.80
N LEU A 269 12.57 -27.71 -12.81
CA LEU A 269 11.16 -27.32 -12.89
C LEU A 269 10.93 -26.22 -13.94
N ALA A 270 11.79 -25.20 -13.96
CA ALA A 270 11.71 -24.13 -14.96
C ALA A 270 11.93 -24.64 -16.37
N GLU A 271 12.93 -25.52 -16.57
CA GLU A 271 13.18 -26.17 -17.88
C GLU A 271 12.00 -27.04 -18.32
N ALA A 272 11.42 -27.83 -17.40
CA ALA A 272 10.32 -28.74 -17.73
C ALA A 272 9.04 -28.01 -18.15
N HIS A 273 8.70 -26.90 -17.53
CA HIS A 273 7.42 -26.22 -17.76
C HIS A 273 7.56 -24.96 -18.62
N PHE A 274 8.48 -24.05 -18.29
CA PHE A 274 8.68 -22.84 -19.10
C PHE A 274 9.48 -23.09 -20.39
N GLY A 275 10.27 -24.17 -20.46
CA GLY A 275 10.99 -24.56 -21.68
C GLY A 275 10.08 -24.93 -22.85
N GLU A 276 8.82 -25.27 -22.55
CA GLU A 276 7.81 -25.60 -23.59
C GLU A 276 7.14 -24.37 -24.22
N ILE A 277 7.32 -23.16 -23.60
CA ILE A 277 6.73 -21.92 -24.15
C ILE A 277 7.34 -21.62 -25.52
N PRO A 278 6.52 -21.43 -26.57
CA PRO A 278 7.02 -21.23 -27.92
C PRO A 278 7.84 -19.94 -28.06
N ASN A 279 9.04 -20.05 -28.65
CA ASN A 279 9.76 -18.88 -29.14
C ASN A 279 9.35 -18.62 -30.59
N LYS A 280 8.57 -17.58 -30.81
CA LYS A 280 8.07 -17.15 -32.12
C LYS A 280 8.96 -16.08 -32.75
N GLU A 281 10.14 -15.80 -32.18
CA GLU A 281 11.06 -14.71 -32.60
C GLU A 281 10.31 -13.36 -32.69
N ALA A 282 9.36 -13.13 -31.76
CA ALA A 282 8.54 -11.94 -31.75
C ALA A 282 9.37 -10.68 -31.47
N VAL A 283 9.04 -9.59 -32.16
CA VAL A 283 9.72 -8.31 -31.97
C VAL A 283 8.99 -7.50 -30.90
N ARG A 284 9.73 -7.09 -29.86
CA ARG A 284 9.16 -6.24 -28.82
C ARG A 284 8.64 -4.93 -29.43
N PRO A 285 7.36 -4.59 -29.21
CA PRO A 285 6.82 -3.32 -29.67
C PRO A 285 7.60 -2.15 -29.03
N LYS A 286 8.04 -1.22 -29.84
CA LYS A 286 8.70 0.01 -29.37
C LYS A 286 7.87 1.21 -29.72
N THR A 287 7.62 2.07 -28.74
CA THR A 287 7.01 3.37 -29.00
C THR A 287 8.04 4.29 -29.64
N THR A 288 7.74 4.76 -30.86
CA THR A 288 8.62 5.66 -31.62
C THR A 288 7.90 6.96 -32.00
N ALA A 289 6.67 7.16 -31.52
CA ALA A 289 5.91 8.37 -31.77
C ALA A 289 6.57 9.56 -31.09
N GLU A 290 6.84 10.63 -31.85
CA GLU A 290 7.44 11.85 -31.34
C GLU A 290 6.40 12.92 -31.10
N ILE A 291 6.63 13.74 -30.04
CA ILE A 291 5.83 14.90 -29.70
C ILE A 291 6.56 16.15 -30.22
N ASP A 292 5.92 16.92 -31.09
CA ASP A 292 6.43 18.22 -31.50
C ASP A 292 6.11 19.27 -30.40
N PHE A 293 7.03 19.41 -29.45
CA PHE A 293 6.86 20.33 -28.33
C PHE A 293 6.81 21.81 -28.75
N ALA A 294 7.37 22.14 -29.89
CA ALA A 294 7.31 23.51 -30.43
C ALA A 294 5.86 23.87 -30.89
N VAL A 295 5.13 22.86 -31.38
CA VAL A 295 3.72 22.99 -31.77
C VAL A 295 2.80 22.76 -30.57
N ALA A 296 3.10 21.76 -29.75
CA ALA A 296 2.29 21.40 -28.56
C ALA A 296 2.25 22.56 -27.55
N GLY A 297 3.41 23.16 -27.24
CA GLY A 297 3.54 24.28 -26.33
C GLY A 297 3.09 24.03 -24.91
N ALA A 298 3.23 25.02 -24.05
CA ALA A 298 2.70 24.95 -22.69
C ALA A 298 1.16 24.89 -22.69
N LYS A 299 0.60 24.08 -21.78
CA LYS A 299 -0.86 23.93 -21.63
C LYS A 299 -1.28 24.20 -20.20
N ARG A 300 -2.43 24.85 -20.04
CA ARG A 300 -3.19 24.92 -18.79
C ARG A 300 -4.31 23.90 -18.86
N ILE A 301 -4.35 23.00 -17.87
CA ILE A 301 -5.37 21.98 -17.75
C ILE A 301 -6.20 22.31 -16.51
N ARG A 302 -7.49 22.56 -16.69
CA ARG A 302 -8.44 22.70 -15.60
C ARG A 302 -9.19 21.40 -15.45
N TYR A 303 -9.24 20.89 -14.22
CA TYR A 303 -9.94 19.68 -13.91
C TYR A 303 -10.82 19.90 -12.67
N ALA A 304 -12.09 19.52 -12.78
CA ALA A 304 -13.05 19.54 -11.67
C ALA A 304 -13.14 18.12 -11.09
N PRO A 305 -12.48 17.85 -9.95
CA PRO A 305 -12.45 16.51 -9.36
C PRO A 305 -13.76 16.14 -8.69
N GLN A 306 -13.99 14.83 -8.52
CA GLN A 306 -15.13 14.30 -7.77
C GLN A 306 -14.97 14.63 -6.27
N ASP A 307 -13.76 14.44 -5.74
CA ASP A 307 -13.41 14.81 -4.38
C ASP A 307 -13.08 16.30 -4.24
N ASP A 308 -13.26 16.87 -3.03
CA ASP A 308 -12.77 18.24 -2.77
C ASP A 308 -11.24 18.22 -2.61
N THR A 309 -10.56 18.15 -3.75
CA THR A 309 -9.11 18.24 -3.87
C THR A 309 -8.74 19.63 -4.40
N ARG A 310 -7.64 20.20 -3.90
CA ARG A 310 -7.12 21.51 -4.33
C ARG A 310 -5.64 21.34 -4.63
N GLU A 311 -5.31 21.14 -5.89
CA GLU A 311 -3.95 20.85 -6.34
C GLU A 311 -3.54 21.80 -7.47
N LEU A 312 -2.30 22.26 -7.41
CA LEU A 312 -1.58 22.82 -8.56
C LEU A 312 -0.48 21.83 -8.93
N ARG A 313 -0.50 21.30 -10.17
CA ARG A 313 0.51 20.36 -10.62
C ARG A 313 1.21 20.85 -11.87
N LEU A 314 2.53 20.77 -11.88
CA LEU A 314 3.37 21.10 -13.03
C LEU A 314 3.99 19.78 -13.53
N ASP A 315 3.59 19.33 -14.71
CA ASP A 315 4.10 18.14 -15.38
C ASP A 315 5.00 18.55 -16.56
N PHE A 316 6.28 18.19 -16.51
CA PHE A 316 7.20 18.32 -17.62
C PHE A 316 7.38 16.97 -18.29
N ILE A 317 7.13 16.89 -19.59
CA ILE A 317 7.39 15.70 -20.38
C ILE A 317 8.87 15.71 -20.75
N ILE A 318 9.64 14.77 -20.21
CA ILE A 318 11.08 14.63 -20.46
C ILE A 318 11.34 13.45 -21.40
N ASP A 319 12.48 13.42 -22.04
CA ASP A 319 12.90 12.27 -22.83
C ASP A 319 13.18 11.08 -21.92
N ASP A 320 12.92 9.85 -22.40
CA ASP A 320 13.23 8.64 -21.64
C ASP A 320 14.72 8.58 -21.30
N ASN A 321 15.01 8.50 -20.01
CA ASN A 321 16.37 8.34 -19.48
C ASN A 321 16.51 7.12 -18.55
N SER A 322 15.61 6.15 -18.66
CA SER A 322 15.62 4.91 -17.86
C SER A 322 16.90 4.07 -18.03
N GLN A 323 17.59 4.23 -19.16
CA GLN A 323 18.89 3.56 -19.38
C GLN A 323 20.03 4.16 -18.55
N LEU A 324 19.84 5.36 -17.98
CA LEU A 324 20.78 5.98 -17.05
C LEU A 324 20.52 5.56 -15.60
N TYR A 325 20.02 4.32 -15.41
CA TYR A 325 19.61 3.79 -14.10
C TYR A 325 20.77 3.71 -13.09
N ASP A 326 22.02 3.81 -13.50
CA ASP A 326 23.21 3.78 -12.64
C ASP A 326 23.76 5.17 -12.32
N THR A 327 23.35 6.25 -12.98
CA THR A 327 23.65 7.64 -12.64
C THR A 327 22.42 8.45 -12.23
N LYS A 328 21.21 8.04 -12.63
CA LYS A 328 19.90 8.54 -12.18
C LYS A 328 19.73 10.06 -12.18
N PRO A 329 20.00 10.73 -13.32
CA PRO A 329 20.00 12.19 -13.35
C PRO A 329 18.65 12.82 -13.01
N SER A 330 17.54 12.21 -13.42
CA SER A 330 16.18 12.71 -13.13
C SER A 330 15.86 12.62 -11.64
N GLU A 331 16.19 11.49 -11.03
CA GLU A 331 15.93 11.23 -9.63
C GLU A 331 16.82 12.07 -8.73
N TYR A 332 18.10 12.28 -9.12
CA TYR A 332 19.01 13.19 -8.42
C TYR A 332 18.50 14.63 -8.41
N LEU A 333 17.99 15.10 -9.56
CA LEU A 333 17.39 16.42 -9.66
C LEU A 333 16.09 16.52 -8.85
N ALA A 334 15.25 15.50 -8.90
CA ALA A 334 14.03 15.44 -8.10
C ALA A 334 14.34 15.43 -6.60
N TYR A 335 15.40 14.74 -6.17
CA TYR A 335 15.86 14.72 -4.79
C TYR A 335 16.15 16.14 -4.26
N ILE A 336 16.86 16.96 -5.04
CA ILE A 336 17.17 18.34 -4.68
C ILE A 336 15.91 19.21 -4.63
N LEU A 337 15.06 19.09 -5.65
CA LEU A 337 13.86 19.92 -5.81
C LEU A 337 12.74 19.57 -4.83
N ALA A 338 12.72 18.33 -4.32
CA ALA A 338 11.77 17.84 -3.32
C ALA A 338 12.17 18.17 -1.88
N SER A 339 13.30 18.83 -1.67
CA SER A 339 13.83 19.07 -0.34
C SER A 339 12.88 19.89 0.53
N GLU A 340 12.74 19.46 1.78
CA GLU A 340 11.97 20.11 2.85
C GLU A 340 12.87 20.92 3.81
N MET A 341 14.11 21.24 3.40
CA MET A 341 15.03 22.04 4.18
C MET A 341 14.65 23.53 4.16
N PRO A 342 15.06 24.33 5.16
CA PRO A 342 14.80 25.77 5.17
C PRO A 342 15.17 26.46 3.85
N ASP A 343 14.40 27.51 3.52
CA ASP A 343 14.58 28.32 2.30
C ASP A 343 14.36 27.58 0.97
N THR A 344 13.83 26.35 1.00
CA THR A 344 13.36 25.65 -0.22
C THR A 344 11.91 26.01 -0.55
N PRO A 345 11.45 25.77 -1.78
CA PRO A 345 10.06 26.07 -2.17
C PRO A 345 9.02 25.41 -1.28
N ALA A 346 9.23 24.16 -0.85
CA ALA A 346 8.27 23.43 0.00
C ALA A 346 8.04 24.16 1.33
N VAL A 347 9.12 24.55 2.01
CA VAL A 347 9.02 25.26 3.30
C VAL A 347 8.43 26.66 3.09
N ARG A 348 8.87 27.38 2.05
CA ARG A 348 8.40 28.74 1.77
C ARG A 348 6.90 28.77 1.46
N LEU A 349 6.39 27.81 0.72
CA LEU A 349 4.96 27.70 0.42
C LEU A 349 4.12 27.48 1.69
N ARG A 350 4.62 26.66 2.64
CA ARG A 350 3.97 26.47 3.93
C ARG A 350 4.01 27.74 4.81
N GLU A 351 5.15 28.40 4.89
CA GLU A 351 5.30 29.66 5.65
C GLU A 351 4.37 30.75 5.14
N LEU A 352 4.16 30.84 3.82
CA LEU A 352 3.20 31.76 3.20
C LEU A 352 1.75 31.32 3.44
N GLY A 353 1.52 30.12 3.92
CA GLY A 353 0.19 29.56 4.08
C GLY A 353 -0.50 29.20 2.77
N TRP A 354 0.23 29.05 1.66
CA TRP A 354 -0.33 28.76 0.32
C TRP A 354 -0.47 27.29 0.03
N ALA A 355 0.39 26.48 0.60
CA ALA A 355 0.35 25.03 0.42
C ALA A 355 0.54 24.27 1.74
N SER A 356 -0.01 23.05 1.81
CA SER A 356 0.28 22.10 2.88
C SER A 356 1.45 21.18 2.52
N SER A 357 1.69 20.92 1.24
CA SER A 357 2.81 20.10 0.78
C SER A 357 3.21 20.43 -0.65
N LEU A 358 4.49 20.15 -0.95
CA LEU A 358 5.04 20.08 -2.30
C LEU A 358 5.71 18.71 -2.46
N VAL A 359 5.30 17.96 -3.45
CA VAL A 359 5.93 16.70 -3.84
C VAL A 359 6.57 16.88 -5.20
N VAL A 360 7.85 16.53 -5.33
CA VAL A 360 8.53 16.52 -6.63
C VAL A 360 8.96 15.10 -6.95
N SER A 361 8.71 14.68 -8.18
CA SER A 361 8.96 13.33 -8.63
C SER A 361 9.41 13.23 -10.06
N ALA A 362 10.23 12.24 -10.36
CA ALA A 362 10.64 11.87 -11.71
C ALA A 362 10.27 10.42 -11.99
N ASP A 363 9.70 10.18 -13.16
CA ASP A 363 9.49 8.86 -13.73
C ASP A 363 10.25 8.82 -15.08
N PRO A 364 11.43 8.20 -15.12
CA PRO A 364 12.32 8.24 -16.28
C PRO A 364 11.70 7.68 -17.57
N SER A 365 10.71 6.77 -17.47
CA SER A 365 10.09 6.09 -18.62
C SER A 365 8.58 5.92 -18.44
N ARG A 366 7.86 7.04 -18.38
CA ARG A 366 6.41 7.03 -18.11
C ARG A 366 5.55 6.57 -19.28
N TYR A 367 5.97 6.87 -20.50
CA TYR A 367 5.17 6.73 -21.72
C TYR A 367 5.86 5.90 -22.80
N GLY A 368 6.87 5.11 -22.43
CA GLY A 368 7.61 4.24 -23.34
C GLY A 368 8.84 4.88 -23.97
N ASN A 369 8.75 6.10 -24.51
CA ASN A 369 9.89 6.88 -25.02
C ASN A 369 9.98 8.28 -24.41
N TYR A 370 9.09 8.58 -23.48
CA TYR A 370 9.11 9.80 -22.67
C TYR A 370 8.92 9.48 -21.21
N GLY A 371 9.65 10.20 -20.37
CA GLY A 371 9.48 10.28 -18.93
C GLY A 371 8.58 11.43 -18.52
N LEU A 372 8.37 11.56 -17.22
CA LEU A 372 7.59 12.62 -16.60
C LEU A 372 8.30 13.17 -15.37
N PHE A 373 8.41 14.51 -15.29
CA PHE A 373 8.94 15.21 -14.13
C PHE A 373 7.82 16.07 -13.55
N THR A 374 7.39 15.81 -12.33
CA THR A 374 6.18 16.38 -11.74
C THR A 374 6.46 17.15 -10.46
N PHE A 375 5.87 18.36 -10.35
CA PHE A 375 5.67 19.07 -9.09
C PHE A 375 4.19 19.04 -8.74
N SER A 376 3.82 18.52 -7.59
CA SER A 376 2.44 18.50 -7.09
C SER A 376 2.35 19.31 -5.80
N VAL A 377 1.55 20.35 -5.79
CA VAL A 377 1.35 21.30 -4.68
C VAL A 377 -0.07 21.15 -4.16
N GLN A 378 -0.22 20.71 -2.91
CA GLN A 378 -1.52 20.68 -2.25
C GLN A 378 -1.85 22.06 -1.68
N LEU A 379 -2.85 22.70 -2.27
CA LEU A 379 -3.18 24.09 -2.00
C LEU A 379 -4.08 24.26 -0.76
N THR A 380 -3.82 25.33 -0.03
CA THR A 380 -4.77 25.87 0.95
C THR A 380 -5.86 26.70 0.23
N PRO A 381 -6.92 27.13 0.94
CA PRO A 381 -7.87 28.09 0.37
C PRO A 381 -7.20 29.39 -0.12
N GLU A 382 -6.17 29.86 0.55
CA GLU A 382 -5.40 31.05 0.16
C GLU A 382 -4.54 30.77 -1.08
N GLY A 383 -3.89 29.60 -1.13
CA GLY A 383 -3.07 29.16 -2.26
C GLY A 383 -3.82 29.06 -3.58
N LEU A 384 -5.15 28.84 -3.53
CA LEU A 384 -5.99 28.86 -4.73
C LEU A 384 -5.92 30.21 -5.48
N SER A 385 -5.72 31.32 -4.78
CA SER A 385 -5.59 32.65 -5.39
C SER A 385 -4.16 32.98 -5.83
N HIS A 386 -3.16 32.16 -5.45
CA HIS A 386 -1.74 32.36 -5.72
C HIS A 386 -1.12 31.33 -6.69
N ARG A 387 -1.95 30.65 -7.51
CA ARG A 387 -1.47 29.61 -8.45
C ARG A 387 -0.39 30.11 -9.40
N ASP A 388 -0.57 31.31 -9.96
CA ASP A 388 0.42 31.91 -10.87
C ASP A 388 1.71 32.30 -10.11
N ASP A 389 1.60 32.79 -8.86
CA ASP A 389 2.75 33.11 -8.02
C ASP A 389 3.53 31.84 -7.63
N ILE A 390 2.84 30.76 -7.29
CA ILE A 390 3.45 29.45 -7.00
C ILE A 390 4.14 28.91 -8.26
N THR A 391 3.48 28.97 -9.41
CA THR A 391 4.07 28.56 -10.70
C THR A 391 5.35 29.35 -10.99
N ALA A 392 5.31 30.68 -10.81
CA ALA A 392 6.48 31.53 -11.00
C ALA A 392 7.61 31.22 -10.00
N MET A 393 7.28 30.96 -8.74
CA MET A 393 8.24 30.55 -7.72
C MET A 393 8.98 29.27 -8.12
N LEU A 394 8.24 28.21 -8.52
CA LEU A 394 8.83 26.93 -8.91
C LEU A 394 9.68 27.04 -10.18
N LEU A 395 9.17 27.71 -11.21
CA LEU A 395 9.92 27.95 -12.45
C LEU A 395 11.17 28.83 -12.19
N GLY A 396 11.06 29.85 -11.36
CA GLY A 396 12.18 30.67 -10.95
C GLY A 396 13.24 29.92 -10.14
N TYR A 397 12.83 28.96 -9.34
CA TYR A 397 13.74 28.07 -8.62
C TYR A 397 14.50 27.12 -9.57
N ILE A 398 13.83 26.58 -10.58
CA ILE A 398 14.48 25.80 -11.64
C ILE A 398 15.52 26.68 -12.39
N GLU A 399 15.19 27.93 -12.69
CA GLU A 399 16.14 28.86 -13.33
C GLU A 399 17.33 29.21 -12.42
N MET A 400 17.11 29.33 -11.12
CA MET A 400 18.18 29.52 -10.14
C MET A 400 19.16 28.33 -10.18
N LEU A 401 18.66 27.10 -10.24
CA LEU A 401 19.48 25.89 -10.38
C LEU A 401 20.29 25.88 -11.67
N ARG A 402 19.70 26.33 -12.80
CA ARG A 402 20.45 26.48 -14.06
C ARG A 402 21.60 27.48 -13.97
N GLU A 403 21.38 28.59 -13.27
CA GLU A 403 22.41 29.64 -13.14
C GLU A 403 23.53 29.27 -12.16
N GLN A 404 23.15 28.67 -11.03
CA GLN A 404 24.13 28.26 -10.02
C GLN A 404 24.88 26.98 -10.42
N GLY A 405 24.28 26.18 -11.29
CA GLY A 405 24.67 24.81 -11.59
C GLY A 405 24.23 23.83 -10.50
N VAL A 406 24.03 22.59 -10.88
CA VAL A 406 23.84 21.46 -9.98
C VAL A 406 25.17 20.71 -9.90
N ASP A 407 25.70 20.54 -8.69
CA ASP A 407 26.98 19.91 -8.44
C ASP A 407 26.83 18.59 -7.65
N ASP A 408 27.95 17.99 -7.29
CA ASP A 408 28.04 16.70 -6.61
C ASP A 408 27.88 16.78 -5.08
N ARG A 409 27.55 17.95 -4.51
CA ARG A 409 27.48 18.13 -3.03
C ARG A 409 26.50 17.22 -2.36
N TYR A 410 25.41 16.84 -3.06
CA TYR A 410 24.42 15.90 -2.56
C TYR A 410 24.68 14.45 -3.00
N ALA A 411 25.67 14.20 -3.87
CA ALA A 411 25.92 12.87 -4.40
C ALA A 411 26.33 11.87 -3.32
N HIS A 412 27.07 12.36 -2.31
CA HIS A 412 27.45 11.52 -1.19
C HIS A 412 26.24 11.08 -0.36
N GLU A 413 25.36 12.01 0.04
CA GLU A 413 24.18 11.68 0.85
C GLU A 413 23.15 10.86 0.05
N PHE A 414 22.89 11.26 -1.20
CA PHE A 414 22.05 10.53 -2.13
C PHE A 414 22.55 9.10 -2.31
N GLY A 415 23.86 8.92 -2.51
CA GLY A 415 24.48 7.64 -2.67
C GLY A 415 24.55 6.80 -1.40
N THR A 416 24.85 7.41 -0.27
CA THR A 416 24.89 6.72 1.03
C THR A 416 23.52 6.19 1.41
N SER A 417 22.48 7.00 1.23
CA SER A 417 21.09 6.58 1.48
C SER A 417 20.75 5.28 0.76
N LEU A 418 21.12 5.17 -0.50
CA LEU A 418 20.75 4.05 -1.34
C LEU A 418 21.65 2.85 -1.15
N GLN A 419 22.92 3.05 -0.94
CA GLN A 419 23.84 1.99 -0.57
C GLN A 419 23.40 1.32 0.74
N ASN A 420 22.97 2.12 1.72
CA ASN A 420 22.47 1.59 2.98
C ASN A 420 21.16 0.82 2.81
N ARG A 421 20.25 1.33 1.97
CA ARG A 421 18.99 0.61 1.64
C ARG A 421 19.28 -0.72 0.95
N PHE A 422 20.23 -0.77 0.02
CA PHE A 422 20.62 -2.02 -0.63
C PHE A 422 21.36 -2.96 0.31
N ARG A 423 22.34 -2.44 1.07
CA ARG A 423 23.13 -3.22 2.02
C ARG A 423 22.27 -3.94 3.06
N PHE A 424 21.23 -3.29 3.54
CA PHE A 424 20.31 -3.78 4.57
C PHE A 424 18.90 -4.00 4.00
N LEU A 425 18.81 -4.49 2.77
CA LEU A 425 17.55 -4.81 2.13
C LEU A 425 16.85 -5.92 2.92
N GLU A 426 15.63 -5.64 3.37
CA GLU A 426 14.80 -6.61 4.07
C GLU A 426 14.10 -7.52 3.08
N LYS A 427 13.84 -8.76 3.50
CA LYS A 427 13.07 -9.72 2.71
C LYS A 427 11.63 -9.21 2.56
N MET A 428 11.12 -9.20 1.35
CA MET A 428 9.69 -9.04 1.10
C MET A 428 9.02 -10.41 0.91
N ASP A 429 7.70 -10.46 0.96
CA ASP A 429 6.98 -11.71 0.71
C ASP A 429 7.27 -12.24 -0.71
N ASP A 430 7.36 -13.56 -0.84
CA ASP A 430 7.83 -14.20 -2.06
C ASP A 430 6.88 -14.00 -3.26
N PHE A 431 5.58 -13.81 -3.01
CA PHE A 431 4.61 -13.48 -4.07
C PHE A 431 4.89 -12.11 -4.69
N THR A 432 5.08 -11.09 -3.86
CA THR A 432 5.45 -9.74 -4.32
C THR A 432 6.83 -9.74 -4.95
N TYR A 433 7.78 -10.44 -4.34
CA TYR A 433 9.15 -10.49 -4.83
C TYR A 433 9.25 -11.12 -6.22
N ALA A 434 8.53 -12.21 -6.47
CA ALA A 434 8.53 -12.88 -7.77
C ALA A 434 8.15 -11.92 -8.91
N HIS A 435 7.04 -11.19 -8.78
CA HIS A 435 6.61 -10.29 -9.85
C HIS A 435 7.46 -9.01 -9.96
N GLU A 436 8.02 -8.50 -8.86
CA GLU A 436 8.95 -7.38 -8.90
C GLU A 436 10.26 -7.74 -9.62
N LEU A 437 10.77 -8.98 -9.44
CA LEU A 437 11.93 -9.47 -10.18
C LEU A 437 11.67 -9.49 -11.69
N THR A 438 10.54 -10.07 -12.12
CA THR A 438 10.22 -10.14 -13.54
C THR A 438 9.97 -8.76 -14.16
N ARG A 439 9.36 -7.84 -13.41
CA ARG A 439 9.20 -6.44 -13.81
C ARG A 439 10.55 -5.74 -13.95
N ALA A 440 11.45 -5.94 -12.99
CA ALA A 440 12.78 -5.36 -13.03
C ALA A 440 13.60 -5.91 -14.20
N MET A 441 13.51 -7.22 -14.51
CA MET A 441 14.17 -7.85 -15.65
C MET A 441 13.64 -7.34 -17.01
N GLN A 442 12.43 -6.81 -17.08
CA GLN A 442 11.92 -6.14 -18.30
C GLN A 442 12.51 -4.74 -18.50
N THR A 443 12.96 -4.11 -17.42
CA THR A 443 13.45 -2.71 -17.42
C THR A 443 14.97 -2.63 -17.40
N TYR A 444 15.63 -3.51 -16.63
CA TYR A 444 17.08 -3.50 -16.39
C TYR A 444 17.72 -4.81 -16.91
N PRO A 445 19.04 -4.82 -17.15
CA PRO A 445 19.74 -6.10 -17.36
C PRO A 445 19.49 -7.03 -16.18
N ALA A 446 19.11 -8.27 -16.46
CA ALA A 446 18.57 -9.21 -15.47
C ALA A 446 19.51 -9.42 -14.26
N GLN A 447 20.83 -9.40 -14.45
CA GLN A 447 21.82 -9.49 -13.37
C GLN A 447 21.75 -8.34 -12.36
N PHE A 448 21.21 -7.19 -12.74
CA PHE A 448 21.02 -6.01 -11.89
C PHE A 448 19.58 -5.83 -11.41
N ALA A 449 18.70 -6.76 -11.69
CA ALA A 449 17.27 -6.62 -11.37
C ALA A 449 17.00 -6.25 -9.91
N ILE A 450 17.81 -6.77 -8.97
CA ILE A 450 17.70 -6.49 -7.53
C ILE A 450 18.41 -5.18 -7.17
N GLU A 451 19.62 -4.95 -7.72
CA GLU A 451 20.46 -3.81 -7.38
C GLU A 451 20.05 -2.51 -8.11
N ALA A 452 19.54 -2.60 -9.35
CA ALA A 452 19.30 -1.44 -10.21
C ALA A 452 18.49 -0.32 -9.56
N PRO A 453 17.45 -0.54 -8.77
CA PRO A 453 16.76 0.54 -8.04
C PRO A 453 17.68 1.29 -7.07
N TYR A 454 18.72 0.67 -6.58
CA TYR A 454 19.67 1.20 -5.59
C TYR A 454 21.04 1.54 -6.17
N ARG A 455 21.27 1.20 -7.42
CA ARG A 455 22.56 1.38 -8.07
C ARG A 455 22.80 2.84 -8.43
N PHE A 456 23.98 3.42 -8.03
CA PHE A 456 24.43 4.72 -8.45
C PHE A 456 25.95 4.78 -8.45
N THR A 457 26.52 5.00 -9.59
CA THR A 457 27.95 4.92 -9.81
C THR A 457 28.66 6.28 -9.65
N GLY A 458 27.90 7.39 -9.51
CA GLY A 458 28.44 8.72 -9.28
C GLY A 458 27.58 9.82 -9.93
N PHE A 459 27.90 11.04 -9.59
CA PHE A 459 27.24 12.21 -10.14
C PHE A 459 27.51 12.32 -11.65
N ASP A 460 26.44 12.43 -12.42
CA ASP A 460 26.45 12.60 -13.87
C ASP A 460 26.00 14.03 -14.19
N GLN A 461 26.99 14.93 -14.31
CA GLN A 461 26.71 16.33 -14.59
C GLN A 461 26.00 16.50 -15.94
N GLU A 462 26.45 15.80 -16.99
CA GLU A 462 25.86 15.92 -18.34
C GLU A 462 24.41 15.43 -18.35
N GLY A 463 24.13 14.30 -17.71
CA GLY A 463 22.79 13.76 -17.59
C GLY A 463 21.85 14.70 -16.82
N VAL A 464 22.31 15.25 -15.68
CA VAL A 464 21.53 16.20 -14.88
C VAL A 464 21.25 17.49 -15.63
N GLU A 465 22.27 18.05 -16.31
CA GLU A 465 22.11 19.25 -17.14
C GLU A 465 21.15 18.98 -18.32
N ALA A 466 21.19 17.80 -18.93
CA ALA A 466 20.29 17.40 -20.00
C ALA A 466 18.84 17.32 -19.54
N VAL A 467 18.57 16.75 -18.35
CA VAL A 467 17.22 16.75 -17.77
C VAL A 467 16.76 18.16 -17.41
N LEU A 468 17.61 18.93 -16.74
CA LEU A 468 17.32 20.30 -16.34
C LEU A 468 16.99 21.20 -17.55
N ALA A 469 17.68 20.99 -18.68
CA ALA A 469 17.42 21.71 -19.93
C ALA A 469 16.04 21.43 -20.52
N GLN A 470 15.41 20.31 -20.14
CA GLN A 470 14.07 19.93 -20.60
C GLN A 470 12.93 20.45 -19.70
N LEU A 471 13.24 20.96 -18.49
CA LEU A 471 12.23 21.56 -17.61
C LEU A 471 11.87 22.97 -18.08
N VAL A 472 11.38 23.09 -19.29
CA VAL A 472 11.09 24.35 -20.00
C VAL A 472 9.61 24.50 -20.33
N PRO A 473 9.11 25.74 -20.52
CA PRO A 473 7.71 25.99 -20.84
C PRO A 473 7.14 25.16 -22.00
N ALA A 474 7.93 24.93 -23.06
CA ALA A 474 7.46 24.16 -24.22
C ALA A 474 7.02 22.72 -23.90
N ARG A 475 7.53 22.14 -22.81
CA ARG A 475 7.25 20.76 -22.35
C ARG A 475 6.33 20.72 -21.14
N LEU A 476 5.75 21.86 -20.70
CA LEU A 476 5.05 22.02 -19.45
C LEU A 476 3.53 21.92 -19.61
N HIS A 477 2.91 21.11 -18.77
CA HIS A 477 1.48 21.06 -18.51
C HIS A 477 1.22 21.54 -17.07
N VAL A 478 0.50 22.66 -16.91
CA VAL A 478 0.06 23.18 -15.62
C VAL A 478 -1.37 22.75 -15.36
N TRP A 479 -1.60 22.02 -14.30
CA TRP A 479 -2.91 21.53 -13.89
C TRP A 479 -3.44 22.37 -12.73
N GLU A 480 -4.62 22.89 -12.90
CA GLU A 480 -5.40 23.55 -11.86
C GLU A 480 -6.56 22.63 -11.49
N ILE A 481 -6.49 22.02 -10.32
CA ILE A 481 -7.40 20.96 -9.88
C ILE A 481 -8.16 21.46 -8.66
N ASP A 482 -9.41 21.78 -8.82
CA ASP A 482 -10.40 22.02 -7.76
C ASP A 482 -11.82 21.98 -8.33
N GLN A 483 -12.83 21.78 -7.47
CA GLN A 483 -14.22 21.61 -7.87
C GLN A 483 -14.85 22.87 -8.52
N ALA A 484 -14.25 24.04 -8.34
CA ALA A 484 -14.77 25.30 -8.89
C ALA A 484 -14.18 25.65 -10.27
N GLN A 485 -13.34 24.77 -10.86
CA GLN A 485 -12.75 25.04 -12.15
C GLN A 485 -13.78 25.16 -13.26
N PRO A 486 -13.64 26.18 -14.14
CA PRO A 486 -14.45 26.27 -15.35
C PRO A 486 -13.99 25.16 -16.33
N VAL A 487 -14.88 24.24 -16.61
CA VAL A 487 -14.66 23.10 -17.49
C VAL A 487 -15.61 23.13 -18.69
N SER A 488 -15.17 22.64 -19.85
CA SER A 488 -15.93 22.67 -21.12
C SER A 488 -16.05 21.29 -21.76
N ASP A 489 -15.20 20.35 -21.39
CA ASP A 489 -15.06 19.05 -22.03
C ASP A 489 -15.28 17.91 -21.06
N SER A 490 -15.71 16.76 -21.61
CA SER A 490 -15.85 15.52 -20.87
C SER A 490 -14.81 14.51 -21.36
N LEU A 491 -14.24 13.74 -20.44
CA LEU A 491 -13.28 12.70 -20.78
C LEU A 491 -14.02 11.43 -21.24
N TYR A 492 -13.77 11.03 -22.48
CA TYR A 492 -14.38 9.81 -23.02
C TYR A 492 -13.98 8.57 -22.23
N PHE A 493 -14.92 7.72 -21.92
CA PHE A 493 -14.84 6.56 -21.04
C PHE A 493 -14.64 6.85 -19.55
N TYR A 494 -14.58 8.09 -19.10
CA TYR A 494 -14.45 8.47 -17.69
C TYR A 494 -15.34 9.65 -17.35
N ASP A 495 -15.77 9.72 -16.09
CA ASP A 495 -16.67 10.79 -15.64
C ASP A 495 -15.91 12.07 -15.24
N GLY A 496 -14.86 12.39 -15.98
CA GLY A 496 -14.02 13.57 -15.76
C GLY A 496 -14.47 14.78 -16.59
N GLN A 497 -14.62 15.91 -15.92
CA GLN A 497 -14.88 17.21 -16.56
C GLN A 497 -13.59 18.04 -16.54
N TYR A 498 -13.20 18.57 -17.69
CA TYR A 498 -11.94 19.31 -17.82
C TYR A 498 -12.02 20.41 -18.90
N ALA A 499 -10.98 21.26 -18.93
CA ALA A 499 -10.71 22.16 -20.05
C ALA A 499 -9.20 22.20 -20.31
N VAL A 500 -8.79 22.38 -21.56
CA VAL A 500 -7.38 22.53 -21.96
C VAL A 500 -7.23 23.77 -22.80
N GLU A 501 -6.31 24.63 -22.43
CA GLU A 501 -6.00 25.85 -23.17
C GLU A 501 -4.49 26.09 -23.30
N PRO A 502 -4.02 26.78 -24.34
CA PRO A 502 -2.63 27.21 -24.41
C PRO A 502 -2.28 28.08 -23.20
N LEU A 503 -1.10 27.85 -22.62
CA LEU A 503 -0.56 28.63 -21.52
C LEU A 503 0.55 29.54 -22.01
N THR A 504 0.41 30.86 -21.77
CA THR A 504 1.50 31.82 -21.96
C THR A 504 2.11 32.15 -20.61
N LEU A 505 3.38 31.83 -20.44
CA LEU A 505 4.14 32.16 -19.24
C LEU A 505 4.90 33.47 -19.42
N PRO A 506 5.22 34.19 -18.33
CA PRO A 506 6.13 35.33 -18.38
C PRO A 506 7.52 34.92 -18.90
N GLU A 507 8.25 35.89 -19.41
CA GLU A 507 9.66 35.70 -19.81
C GLU A 507 10.50 35.24 -18.60
N THR A 508 11.52 34.43 -18.83
CA THR A 508 12.39 33.85 -17.80
C THR A 508 12.95 34.90 -16.83
N THR A 509 13.30 36.09 -17.34
CA THR A 509 13.78 37.19 -16.49
C THR A 509 12.73 37.66 -15.48
N VAL A 510 11.45 37.72 -15.90
CA VAL A 510 10.33 38.10 -15.02
C VAL A 510 10.06 37.01 -13.98
N LEU A 511 10.14 35.73 -14.38
CA LEU A 511 10.00 34.61 -13.45
C LEU A 511 11.08 34.64 -12.36
N LYS A 512 12.31 34.93 -12.73
CA LYS A 512 13.43 35.08 -11.79
C LYS A 512 13.23 36.24 -10.82
N GLU A 513 12.82 37.40 -11.35
CA GLU A 513 12.51 38.58 -10.50
C GLU A 513 11.36 38.29 -9.52
N GLN A 514 10.33 37.57 -9.96
CA GLN A 514 9.23 37.14 -9.10
C GLN A 514 9.69 36.13 -8.05
N ALA A 515 10.53 35.15 -8.40
CA ALA A 515 11.05 34.15 -7.46
C ALA A 515 12.04 34.76 -6.45
N ALA A 516 12.84 35.76 -6.85
CA ALA A 516 13.85 36.40 -5.99
C ALA A 516 13.25 36.99 -4.68
N GLN A 517 11.98 37.43 -4.70
CA GLN A 517 11.32 37.97 -3.50
C GLN A 517 11.14 36.92 -2.38
N TYR A 518 11.20 35.63 -2.70
CA TYR A 518 10.99 34.55 -1.73
C TYR A 518 12.28 34.09 -1.05
N ALA A 519 13.45 34.63 -1.46
CA ALA A 519 14.76 34.34 -0.88
C ALA A 519 15.09 32.83 -0.85
N LEU A 520 14.78 32.13 -1.94
CA LEU A 520 15.03 30.68 -2.05
C LEU A 520 16.52 30.37 -2.12
N ALA A 521 16.91 29.22 -1.56
CA ALA A 521 18.28 28.74 -1.53
C ALA A 521 18.35 27.24 -1.87
N MET A 522 19.56 26.76 -2.19
CA MET A 522 19.85 25.34 -2.28
C MET A 522 19.68 24.69 -0.90
N PRO A 523 19.14 23.45 -0.84
CA PRO A 523 18.91 22.77 0.42
C PRO A 523 20.21 22.56 1.23
N ALA A 524 20.10 22.57 2.56
CA ALA A 524 21.14 22.07 3.43
C ALA A 524 21.29 20.54 3.29
N GLN A 525 22.45 20.02 3.69
CA GLN A 525 22.67 18.56 3.73
C GLN A 525 21.93 17.91 4.89
N ASN A 526 21.56 16.65 4.71
CA ASN A 526 20.88 15.84 5.72
C ASN A 526 21.81 15.47 6.87
N ARG A 527 21.44 15.85 8.10
CA ARG A 527 22.20 15.60 9.35
C ARG A 527 21.93 14.23 9.96
N LEU A 528 20.91 13.52 9.52
CA LEU A 528 20.46 12.26 10.10
C LEU A 528 21.00 11.02 9.36
N LEU A 529 21.86 11.19 8.36
CA LEU A 529 22.47 10.04 7.67
C LEU A 529 23.26 9.19 8.68
N PRO A 530 23.04 7.87 8.71
CA PRO A 530 23.77 6.97 9.60
C PRO A 530 25.23 6.88 9.17
N GLU A 531 26.14 7.02 10.13
CA GLU A 531 27.59 6.94 9.97
C GLU A 531 28.13 5.66 10.59
N GLU A 532 27.48 5.16 11.65
CA GLU A 532 27.90 3.97 12.39
C GLU A 532 26.80 2.91 12.38
N PHE A 533 27.21 1.65 12.26
CA PHE A 533 26.31 0.48 12.23
C PHE A 533 26.70 -0.49 13.35
N GLN A 534 26.89 0.05 14.56
CA GLN A 534 27.19 -0.77 15.72
C GLN A 534 26.03 -1.68 16.11
N LEU A 535 26.35 -2.94 16.40
CA LEU A 535 25.41 -3.89 16.97
C LEU A 535 25.56 -3.91 18.48
N VAL A 536 24.46 -3.92 19.19
CA VAL A 536 24.42 -4.06 20.66
C VAL A 536 23.84 -5.42 21.04
N ALA A 537 24.39 -6.02 22.08
CA ALA A 537 23.89 -7.28 22.59
C ALA A 537 22.73 -7.03 23.58
N THR A 538 21.52 -7.41 23.20
CA THR A 538 20.33 -7.29 24.04
C THR A 538 19.60 -8.61 24.08
N ASP A 539 19.05 -8.96 25.25
CA ASP A 539 18.27 -10.18 25.44
C ASP A 539 17.01 -10.15 24.57
N SER A 540 16.69 -11.26 23.90
CA SER A 540 15.48 -11.41 23.11
C SER A 540 14.21 -11.58 23.98
N ALA A 541 14.34 -11.77 25.28
CA ALA A 541 13.21 -11.79 26.19
C ALA A 541 12.75 -10.37 26.56
N PRO A 542 11.46 -10.03 26.41
CA PRO A 542 10.94 -8.71 26.79
C PRO A 542 11.20 -8.40 28.25
N THR A 543 11.91 -7.33 28.55
CA THR A 543 12.29 -6.93 29.89
C THR A 543 11.89 -5.49 30.18
N ARG A 544 11.22 -5.23 31.31
CA ARG A 544 10.93 -3.89 31.77
C ARG A 544 12.14 -3.31 32.50
N VAL A 545 12.88 -2.43 31.80
CA VAL A 545 14.14 -1.85 32.31
C VAL A 545 13.96 -0.57 33.13
N ILE A 546 12.85 0.15 32.92
CA ILE A 546 12.50 1.34 33.69
C ILE A 546 11.04 1.26 34.14
N GLU A 547 10.79 1.52 35.43
CA GLU A 547 9.46 1.65 36.00
C GLU A 547 9.45 2.79 37.01
N GLU A 548 8.77 3.86 36.65
CA GLU A 548 8.63 5.06 37.46
C GLU A 548 7.16 5.52 37.45
N PRO A 549 6.73 6.33 38.43
CA PRO A 549 5.38 6.90 38.38
C PRO A 549 5.14 7.66 37.07
N GLY A 550 4.25 7.15 36.21
CA GLY A 550 3.89 7.74 34.92
C GLY A 550 4.83 7.46 33.77
N LEU A 551 5.84 6.59 33.92
CA LEU A 551 6.77 6.18 32.84
C LEU A 551 7.18 4.72 32.99
N SER A 552 7.05 3.95 31.92
CA SER A 552 7.62 2.60 31.82
C SER A 552 8.34 2.40 30.48
N VAL A 553 9.51 1.73 30.53
CA VAL A 553 10.28 1.38 29.32
C VAL A 553 10.54 -0.10 29.32
N TRP A 554 10.18 -0.75 28.22
CA TRP A 554 10.46 -2.13 27.91
C TRP A 554 11.54 -2.20 26.84
N LEU A 555 12.41 -3.20 26.94
CA LEU A 555 13.53 -3.45 26.05
C LEU A 555 13.55 -4.92 25.64
N GLN A 556 13.73 -5.18 24.35
CA GLN A 556 13.84 -6.51 23.78
C GLN A 556 14.75 -6.49 22.57
N GLY A 557 15.73 -7.41 22.50
CA GLY A 557 16.51 -7.66 21.29
C GLY A 557 15.73 -8.49 20.28
N SER A 558 16.09 -8.39 19.00
CA SER A 558 15.58 -9.28 17.97
C SER A 558 16.29 -10.64 18.04
N GLU A 559 15.57 -11.72 17.78
CA GLU A 559 16.13 -13.07 17.61
C GLU A 559 16.46 -13.33 16.13
N ALA A 560 15.54 -12.98 15.23
CA ALA A 560 15.68 -13.25 13.80
C ALA A 560 16.59 -12.25 13.08
N PHE A 561 16.70 -11.01 13.58
CA PHE A 561 17.41 -9.88 12.93
C PHE A 561 18.42 -9.23 13.89
N ALA A 562 19.09 -10.03 14.72
CA ALA A 562 20.09 -9.55 15.69
C ALA A 562 21.36 -8.93 15.03
N ASP A 563 21.57 -9.19 13.75
CA ASP A 563 22.69 -8.70 12.93
C ASP A 563 22.36 -7.39 12.20
N LEU A 564 21.12 -6.88 12.32
CA LEU A 564 20.72 -5.60 11.73
C LEU A 564 20.92 -4.43 12.72
N PRO A 565 21.61 -3.35 12.32
CA PRO A 565 21.77 -2.15 13.14
C PRO A 565 20.51 -1.28 13.12
N ARG A 566 19.34 -1.93 13.28
CA ARG A 566 18.03 -1.32 13.20
C ARG A 566 17.21 -1.55 14.45
N GLY A 567 16.33 -0.63 14.73
CA GLY A 567 15.41 -0.71 15.85
C GLY A 567 14.01 -0.21 15.54
N TYR A 568 13.07 -0.61 16.38
CA TYR A 568 11.68 -0.23 16.33
C TYR A 568 11.25 0.26 17.71
N ALA A 569 11.14 1.58 17.90
CA ALA A 569 10.73 2.22 19.14
C ALA A 569 9.28 2.67 19.07
N GLN A 570 8.46 2.22 20.03
CA GLN A 570 7.09 2.66 20.22
C GLN A 570 7.00 3.50 21.48
N ILE A 571 6.59 4.75 21.35
CA ILE A 571 6.42 5.70 22.46
C ILE A 571 4.94 6.09 22.54
N TYR A 572 4.25 5.66 23.58
CA TYR A 572 2.83 5.95 23.80
C TYR A 572 2.67 7.01 24.88
N LEU A 573 1.97 8.08 24.57
CA LEU A 573 1.38 8.98 25.55
C LEU A 573 -0.07 8.50 25.76
N ASN A 574 -0.23 7.47 26.57
CA ASN A 574 -1.51 6.79 26.78
C ASN A 574 -2.45 7.66 27.62
N SER A 575 -3.64 7.94 27.11
CA SER A 575 -4.61 8.86 27.70
C SER A 575 -6.03 8.48 27.34
N GLY A 576 -6.98 8.71 28.24
CA GLY A 576 -8.41 8.52 28.02
C GLY A 576 -9.11 9.70 27.34
N LEU A 577 -8.41 10.75 26.95
CA LEU A 577 -9.00 11.96 26.39
C LEU A 577 -9.86 11.70 25.17
N ARG A 578 -9.37 10.88 24.24
CA ARG A 578 -10.12 10.50 23.03
C ARG A 578 -11.47 9.83 23.32
N GLN A 579 -11.58 9.15 24.48
CA GLN A 579 -12.79 8.43 24.88
C GLN A 579 -13.77 9.30 25.66
N GLN A 580 -13.37 10.50 26.06
CA GLN A 580 -14.22 11.41 26.86
C GLN A 580 -15.34 12.00 26.03
N ASP A 581 -15.00 12.61 24.90
CA ASP A 581 -15.95 13.22 23.98
C ASP A 581 -15.36 13.39 22.57
N ALA A 582 -16.23 13.68 21.61
CA ALA A 582 -15.83 13.91 20.23
C ALA A 582 -14.97 15.16 20.02
N GLU A 583 -15.08 16.18 20.89
CA GLU A 583 -14.24 17.38 20.79
C GLU A 583 -12.79 17.06 21.12
N ALA A 584 -12.55 16.31 22.20
CA ALA A 584 -11.19 15.86 22.54
C ALA A 584 -10.60 14.96 21.45
N ALA A 585 -11.42 14.07 20.86
CA ALA A 585 -10.99 13.25 19.73
C ALA A 585 -10.60 14.11 18.51
N VAL A 586 -11.40 15.12 18.16
CA VAL A 586 -11.09 16.07 17.08
C VAL A 586 -9.82 16.85 17.36
N VAL A 587 -9.63 17.35 18.60
CA VAL A 587 -8.39 18.06 18.97
C VAL A 587 -7.17 17.18 18.74
N LEU A 588 -7.19 15.92 19.17
CA LEU A 588 -6.07 15.00 18.98
C LEU A 588 -5.79 14.72 17.50
N LEU A 589 -6.84 14.60 16.67
CA LEU A 589 -6.72 14.45 15.23
C LEU A 589 -6.10 15.68 14.56
N LEU A 590 -6.56 16.87 14.91
CA LEU A 590 -6.00 18.14 14.43
C LEU A 590 -4.59 18.38 14.94
N TRP A 591 -4.31 18.00 16.18
CA TRP A 591 -2.95 18.07 16.73
C TRP A 591 -2.00 17.19 15.92
N SER A 592 -2.41 15.96 15.60
CA SER A 592 -1.59 15.05 14.77
C SER A 592 -1.34 15.61 13.37
N ASP A 593 -2.35 16.23 12.74
CA ASP A 593 -2.20 16.88 11.43
C ASP A 593 -1.23 18.07 11.49
N LEU A 594 -1.41 18.95 12.46
CA LEU A 594 -0.56 20.13 12.67
C LEU A 594 0.88 19.75 13.00
N TYR A 595 1.06 18.76 13.88
CA TYR A 595 2.39 18.27 14.27
C TYR A 595 3.11 17.65 13.07
N ASN A 596 2.45 16.78 12.31
CA ASN A 596 3.04 16.18 11.10
C ASN A 596 3.44 17.25 10.08
N LEU A 597 2.60 18.27 9.91
CA LEU A 597 2.89 19.37 9.00
C LEU A 597 4.11 20.20 9.44
N ASP A 598 4.24 20.46 10.74
CA ASP A 598 5.36 21.19 11.32
C ASP A 598 6.67 20.37 11.25
N GLN A 599 6.57 19.05 11.47
CA GLN A 599 7.71 18.14 11.46
C GLN A 599 8.04 17.57 10.07
N THR A 600 7.45 18.07 8.99
CA THR A 600 7.64 17.52 7.64
C THR A 600 9.13 17.47 7.25
N ALA A 601 9.91 18.50 7.57
CA ALA A 601 11.34 18.53 7.30
C ALA A 601 12.09 17.40 8.03
N LEU A 602 11.82 17.22 9.33
CA LEU A 602 12.41 16.17 10.16
C LEU A 602 12.03 14.76 9.66
N ILE A 603 10.75 14.57 9.30
CA ILE A 603 10.24 13.31 8.75
C ILE A 603 10.93 12.99 7.42
N ASN A 604 11.14 14.00 6.57
CA ASN A 604 11.82 13.85 5.29
C ASN A 604 13.31 13.50 5.49
N GLU A 605 14.05 14.24 6.35
CA GLU A 605 15.44 13.92 6.71
C GLU A 605 15.58 12.48 7.21
N ALA A 606 14.68 12.05 8.11
CA ALA A 606 14.67 10.69 8.65
C ALA A 606 14.43 9.65 7.54
N SER A 607 13.47 9.89 6.66
CA SER A 607 13.15 8.98 5.54
C SER A 607 14.30 8.78 4.57
N ILE A 608 14.99 9.88 4.22
CA ILE A 608 16.21 9.84 3.38
C ILE A 608 17.29 9.02 4.07
N ALA A 609 17.44 9.18 5.37
CA ALA A 609 18.42 8.48 6.20
C ALA A 609 18.08 7.00 6.48
N GLY A 610 16.98 6.47 5.94
CA GLY A 610 16.55 5.09 6.17
C GLY A 610 15.90 4.88 7.54
N MET A 611 15.38 5.95 8.13
CA MET A 611 14.59 5.94 9.36
C MET A 611 13.15 6.36 9.09
N GLY A 612 12.22 5.86 9.89
CA GLY A 612 10.82 6.26 9.88
C GLY A 612 10.48 7.01 11.16
N LEU A 613 9.77 8.13 11.06
CA LEU A 613 9.08 8.81 12.15
C LEU A 613 7.61 8.87 11.79
N ASN A 614 6.78 8.19 12.56
CA ASN A 614 5.33 8.18 12.36
C ASN A 614 4.61 8.57 13.63
N ILE A 615 3.66 9.50 13.51
CA ILE A 615 2.84 9.94 14.60
C ILE A 615 1.40 9.59 14.31
N GLY A 616 0.81 8.82 15.20
CA GLY A 616 -0.55 8.32 15.10
C GLY A 616 -1.32 8.49 16.39
N LEU A 617 -2.61 8.25 16.28
CA LEU A 617 -3.53 8.19 17.40
C LEU A 617 -3.90 6.74 17.70
N ASP A 618 -3.76 6.38 18.96
CA ASP A 618 -4.28 5.14 19.50
C ASP A 618 -5.07 5.50 20.77
N GLN A 619 -4.75 4.94 21.92
CA GLN A 619 -5.25 5.41 23.21
C GLN A 619 -4.38 6.59 23.70
N GLY A 620 -4.54 7.76 23.08
CA GLY A 620 -3.66 8.91 23.18
C GLY A 620 -2.80 9.10 21.93
N LEU A 621 -1.55 9.55 22.09
CA LEU A 621 -0.59 9.71 21.01
C LEU A 621 0.39 8.53 20.97
N ARG A 622 0.78 8.15 19.77
CA ARG A 622 1.81 7.14 19.49
C ARG A 622 2.86 7.72 18.56
N LEU A 623 4.10 7.80 19.02
CA LEU A 623 5.25 8.03 18.17
C LEU A 623 5.91 6.66 17.88
N SER A 624 6.09 6.36 16.61
CA SER A 624 6.81 5.17 16.16
C SER A 624 8.05 5.62 15.43
N VAL A 625 9.21 5.17 15.89
CA VAL A 625 10.50 5.41 15.24
C VAL A 625 11.08 4.07 14.81
N SER A 626 11.54 3.98 13.57
CA SER A 626 12.09 2.74 12.99
C SER A 626 13.34 3.02 12.18
N GLY A 627 14.08 1.96 11.83
CA GLY A 627 15.26 2.06 10.97
C GLY A 627 16.56 2.07 11.74
N PHE A 628 17.62 2.66 11.14
CA PHE A 628 18.97 2.65 11.71
C PHE A 628 19.03 3.35 13.07
N THR A 629 19.65 2.69 14.06
CA THR A 629 19.65 3.18 15.45
C THR A 629 20.67 4.30 15.73
N ASP A 630 21.67 4.51 14.85
CA ASP A 630 22.76 5.48 15.04
C ASP A 630 22.26 6.90 15.31
N LYS A 631 21.37 7.42 14.46
CA LYS A 631 20.85 8.80 14.58
C LYS A 631 19.44 8.90 15.21
N GLN A 632 18.91 7.78 15.71
CA GLN A 632 17.59 7.83 16.38
C GLN A 632 17.56 8.67 17.65
N PRO A 633 18.62 8.76 18.47
CA PRO A 633 18.60 9.67 19.63
C PRO A 633 18.33 11.12 19.23
N GLU A 634 18.99 11.62 18.18
CA GLU A 634 18.80 12.97 17.64
C GLU A 634 17.41 13.15 17.05
N LEU A 635 16.95 12.17 16.26
CA LEU A 635 15.61 12.16 15.67
C LEU A 635 14.53 12.22 16.76
N ILE A 636 14.62 11.35 17.76
CA ILE A 636 13.65 11.29 18.86
C ILE A 636 13.69 12.57 19.70
N ALA A 637 14.87 13.10 20.00
CA ALA A 637 15.00 14.33 20.77
C ALA A 637 14.38 15.53 20.03
N ALA A 638 14.59 15.63 18.71
CA ALA A 638 13.96 16.65 17.88
C ALA A 638 12.44 16.49 17.86
N ALA A 639 11.93 15.29 17.62
CA ALA A 639 10.50 15.00 17.59
C ALA A 639 9.80 15.30 18.94
N LEU A 640 10.40 14.93 20.06
CA LEU A 640 9.85 15.17 21.40
C LEU A 640 9.95 16.63 21.82
N GLY A 641 10.91 17.40 21.28
CA GLY A 641 11.07 18.82 21.60
C GLY A 641 9.88 19.69 21.19
N GLU A 642 9.15 19.28 20.17
CA GLU A 642 8.06 20.05 19.55
C GLU A 642 6.65 19.47 19.83
N LEU A 643 6.50 18.64 20.87
CA LEU A 643 5.20 18.03 21.20
C LEU A 643 4.10 19.05 21.51
N ARG A 644 4.49 20.25 22.01
CA ARG A 644 3.54 21.32 22.27
C ARG A 644 3.29 22.14 21.01
N VAL A 645 2.28 21.80 20.26
CA VAL A 645 1.84 22.56 19.09
C VAL A 645 0.96 23.73 19.55
N ASP A 646 1.41 24.95 19.34
CA ASP A 646 0.66 26.19 19.57
C ASP A 646 0.33 26.85 18.20
N PRO A 647 -0.71 26.41 17.51
CA PRO A 647 -0.98 26.87 16.15
C PRO A 647 -1.46 28.32 16.15
N THR A 648 -1.03 29.09 15.15
CA THR A 648 -1.68 30.36 14.82
C THR A 648 -3.15 30.10 14.47
N LYS A 649 -3.99 31.15 14.57
CA LYS A 649 -5.38 31.01 14.15
C LYS A 649 -5.49 30.53 12.69
N GLN A 650 -4.66 31.06 11.79
CA GLN A 650 -4.63 30.66 10.39
C GLN A 650 -4.27 29.17 10.22
N ALA A 651 -3.24 28.68 10.90
CA ALA A 651 -2.83 27.27 10.83
C ALA A 651 -3.94 26.33 11.33
N LEU A 652 -4.60 26.71 12.45
CA LEU A 652 -5.72 25.94 12.99
C LEU A 652 -6.94 25.96 12.03
N ASP A 653 -7.29 27.11 11.47
CA ASP A 653 -8.38 27.23 10.49
C ASP A 653 -8.10 26.37 9.24
N GLN A 654 -6.85 26.33 8.76
CA GLN A 654 -6.44 25.49 7.63
C GLN A 654 -6.47 23.99 7.97
N ALA A 655 -6.06 23.61 9.19
CA ALA A 655 -6.16 22.21 9.65
C ALA A 655 -7.63 21.77 9.74
N ILE A 656 -8.50 22.65 10.26
CA ILE A 656 -9.95 22.41 10.30
C ILE A 656 -10.52 22.26 8.88
N ASP A 657 -10.12 23.10 7.93
CA ASP A 657 -10.56 22.99 6.52
C ASP A 657 -10.16 21.64 5.91
N ARG A 658 -8.89 21.22 6.09
CA ARG A 658 -8.43 19.89 5.61
C ARG A 658 -9.21 18.76 6.26
N PHE A 659 -9.42 18.83 7.58
CA PHE A 659 -10.14 17.82 8.33
C PHE A 659 -11.61 17.69 7.86
N VAL A 660 -12.32 18.80 7.72
CA VAL A 660 -13.72 18.82 7.25
C VAL A 660 -13.81 18.28 5.84
N ARG A 661 -12.94 18.72 4.92
CA ARG A 661 -12.91 18.18 3.54
C ARG A 661 -12.64 16.68 3.53
N GLY A 662 -11.69 16.22 4.35
CA GLY A 662 -11.41 14.80 4.48
C GLY A 662 -12.63 14.00 4.92
N LEU A 663 -13.40 14.49 5.91
CA LEU A 663 -14.65 13.84 6.33
C LEU A 663 -15.73 13.84 5.23
N GLU A 664 -15.88 14.94 4.49
CA GLU A 664 -16.86 15.02 3.39
C GLU A 664 -16.47 14.10 2.21
N ASN A 665 -15.17 14.01 1.87
CA ASN A 665 -14.68 13.10 0.84
C ASN A 665 -14.92 11.63 1.22
N ARG A 666 -14.73 11.26 2.50
CA ARG A 666 -15.00 9.89 2.99
C ARG A 666 -16.42 9.42 2.73
N LYS A 667 -17.40 10.32 2.71
CA LYS A 667 -18.80 9.99 2.39
C LYS A 667 -18.98 9.54 0.93
N ARG A 668 -18.05 9.91 0.04
CA ARG A 668 -18.07 9.59 -1.40
C ARG A 668 -17.25 8.35 -1.75
N GLU A 669 -16.51 7.79 -0.78
CA GLU A 669 -15.81 6.54 -0.98
C GLU A 669 -16.79 5.39 -1.26
N MET A 670 -16.27 4.33 -1.89
CA MET A 670 -17.06 3.12 -2.13
C MET A 670 -17.69 2.61 -0.83
N PRO A 671 -18.96 2.18 -0.84
CA PRO A 671 -19.65 1.70 0.36
C PRO A 671 -18.87 0.67 1.16
N VAL A 672 -18.20 -0.28 0.50
CA VAL A 672 -17.43 -1.32 1.17
C VAL A 672 -16.33 -0.75 2.10
N ARG A 673 -15.71 0.38 1.73
CA ARG A 673 -14.72 1.06 2.58
C ARG A 673 -15.36 1.79 3.76
N GLN A 674 -16.56 2.30 3.58
CA GLN A 674 -17.30 3.00 4.63
C GLN A 674 -17.86 2.04 5.70
N LEU A 675 -18.15 0.75 5.35
CA LEU A 675 -18.69 -0.25 6.27
C LEU A 675 -17.84 -0.43 7.53
N GLY A 676 -16.52 -0.57 7.38
CA GLY A 676 -15.62 -0.77 8.52
C GLY A 676 -15.52 0.44 9.45
N ARG A 677 -15.53 1.67 8.90
CA ARG A 677 -15.54 2.89 9.73
C ARG A 677 -16.84 3.02 10.50
N THR A 678 -17.97 2.73 9.85
CA THR A 678 -19.28 2.75 10.49
C THR A 678 -19.38 1.72 11.62
N LEU A 679 -18.85 0.51 11.38
CA LEU A 679 -18.74 -0.53 12.41
C LEU A 679 -17.85 -0.06 13.57
N SER A 680 -16.66 0.48 13.29
CA SER A 680 -15.73 0.95 14.32
C SER A 680 -16.32 2.08 15.15
N ALA A 681 -16.96 3.05 14.51
CA ALA A 681 -17.65 4.15 15.23
C ALA A 681 -18.73 3.62 16.16
N MET A 682 -19.50 2.61 15.73
CA MET A 682 -20.58 2.03 16.52
C MET A 682 -20.05 1.18 17.69
N THR A 683 -18.99 0.38 17.45
CA THR A 683 -18.59 -0.68 18.39
C THR A 683 -17.38 -0.32 19.26
N ARG A 684 -16.59 0.71 18.97
CA ARG A 684 -15.30 0.98 19.63
C ARG A 684 -15.32 2.30 20.40
N THR A 685 -14.82 2.31 21.64
CA THR A 685 -14.69 3.54 22.42
C THR A 685 -13.63 4.49 21.83
N GLY A 686 -13.94 5.79 21.79
CA GLY A 686 -13.06 6.82 21.23
C GLY A 686 -13.12 6.93 19.69
N PHE A 687 -14.00 6.15 19.04
CA PHE A 687 -14.32 6.29 17.63
C PHE A 687 -15.69 6.95 17.48
N TYR A 688 -15.80 7.85 16.53
CA TYR A 688 -16.99 8.67 16.31
C TYR A 688 -17.34 8.66 14.83
N ASP A 689 -18.63 8.75 14.52
CA ASP A 689 -19.09 8.89 13.14
C ASP A 689 -18.79 10.30 12.59
N GLU A 690 -18.82 10.44 11.27
CA GLU A 690 -18.49 11.70 10.59
C GLU A 690 -19.39 12.87 11.06
N SER A 691 -20.65 12.59 11.40
CA SER A 691 -21.59 13.61 11.86
C SER A 691 -21.22 14.16 13.24
N SER A 692 -20.80 13.28 14.14
CA SER A 692 -20.32 13.65 15.47
C SER A 692 -19.02 14.47 15.40
N LEU A 693 -18.08 14.06 14.53
CA LEU A 693 -16.82 14.77 14.32
C LEU A 693 -17.04 16.14 13.67
N LEU A 694 -17.93 16.26 12.66
CA LEU A 694 -18.28 17.54 12.02
C LEU A 694 -18.93 18.51 13.02
N LYS A 695 -19.81 18.01 13.87
CA LYS A 695 -20.41 18.79 14.94
C LYS A 695 -19.37 19.27 15.93
N ALA A 696 -18.46 18.38 16.35
CA ALA A 696 -17.40 18.70 17.31
C ALA A 696 -16.42 19.74 16.75
N VAL A 697 -15.96 19.59 15.52
CA VAL A 697 -15.03 20.54 14.90
C VAL A 697 -15.65 21.92 14.69
N SER A 698 -16.95 22.00 14.40
CA SER A 698 -17.65 23.26 14.23
C SER A 698 -17.81 24.07 15.53
N ALA A 699 -17.76 23.38 16.66
CA ALA A 699 -17.84 23.98 18.00
C ALA A 699 -16.44 24.29 18.59
N LEU A 700 -15.37 23.82 17.95
CA LEU A 700 -14.01 23.91 18.48
C LEU A 700 -13.51 25.35 18.58
N THR A 701 -12.92 25.69 19.73
CA THR A 701 -12.24 26.94 19.96
C THR A 701 -10.73 26.75 20.18
N PRO A 702 -9.88 27.75 19.86
CA PRO A 702 -8.44 27.65 20.15
C PRO A 702 -8.13 27.35 21.62
N ALA A 703 -8.93 27.91 22.55
CA ALA A 703 -8.77 27.65 23.97
C ALA A 703 -9.00 26.17 24.33
N ARG A 704 -10.01 25.54 23.73
CA ARG A 704 -10.29 24.11 23.94
C ARG A 704 -9.19 23.23 23.33
N PHE A 705 -8.65 23.64 22.18
CA PHE A 705 -7.49 22.95 21.57
C PHE A 705 -6.31 22.92 22.54
N THR A 706 -5.90 24.11 23.05
CA THR A 706 -4.78 24.21 24.00
C THR A 706 -5.06 23.42 25.28
N GLU A 707 -6.27 23.52 25.86
CA GLU A 707 -6.66 22.78 27.06
C GLU A 707 -6.49 21.27 26.94
N VAL A 708 -6.92 20.67 25.80
CA VAL A 708 -6.83 19.22 25.58
C VAL A 708 -5.37 18.81 25.39
N VAL A 709 -4.58 19.57 24.61
CA VAL A 709 -3.14 19.31 24.42
C VAL A 709 -2.38 19.39 25.75
N ASP A 710 -2.59 20.45 26.54
CA ASP A 710 -1.97 20.60 27.85
C ASP A 710 -2.39 19.48 28.82
N SER A 711 -3.65 19.04 28.76
CA SER A 711 -4.14 17.90 29.54
C SER A 711 -3.44 16.61 29.12
N LEU A 712 -3.28 16.37 27.82
CA LEU A 712 -2.54 15.20 27.34
C LEU A 712 -1.11 15.18 27.87
N LEU A 713 -0.35 16.26 27.66
CA LEU A 713 1.06 16.33 28.06
C LEU A 713 1.29 16.24 29.56
N SER A 714 0.31 16.73 30.36
CA SER A 714 0.40 16.73 31.83
C SER A 714 -0.12 15.44 32.47
N THR A 715 -1.02 14.68 31.82
CA THR A 715 -1.70 13.54 32.48
C THR A 715 -1.42 12.18 31.85
N ALA A 716 -0.92 12.12 30.61
CA ALA A 716 -0.71 10.85 29.92
C ALA A 716 0.26 9.92 30.68
N LEU A 717 -0.02 8.63 30.72
CA LEU A 717 0.94 7.58 31.09
C LEU A 717 1.88 7.33 29.92
N ILE A 718 3.18 7.46 30.14
CA ILE A 718 4.16 7.20 29.11
C ILE A 718 4.54 5.72 29.13
N ARG A 719 4.37 5.07 28.02
CA ARG A 719 4.74 3.67 27.81
C ARG A 719 5.67 3.59 26.61
N VAL A 720 6.81 2.94 26.79
CA VAL A 720 7.80 2.79 25.72
C VAL A 720 8.10 1.30 25.52
N TYR A 721 8.18 0.88 24.27
CA TYR A 721 8.69 -0.42 23.87
C TYR A 721 9.81 -0.26 22.85
N LEU A 722 10.99 -0.75 23.18
CA LEU A 722 12.18 -0.75 22.34
C LEU A 722 12.43 -2.18 21.85
N PHE A 723 12.46 -2.39 20.55
CA PHE A 723 12.67 -3.69 19.93
C PHE A 723 13.81 -3.61 18.89
N GLY A 724 14.75 -4.57 18.95
CA GLY A 724 15.89 -4.68 18.03
C GLY A 724 17.17 -4.13 18.61
N ASN A 725 17.95 -3.37 17.85
CA ASN A 725 19.31 -2.92 18.17
C ASN A 725 19.35 -1.76 19.17
N TYR A 726 18.83 -1.96 20.37
CA TYR A 726 18.86 -1.00 21.49
C TYR A 726 19.45 -1.65 22.73
N ASP A 727 20.08 -0.85 23.60
CA ASP A 727 20.62 -1.26 24.89
C ASP A 727 19.99 -0.46 26.06
N GLN A 728 20.39 -0.83 27.29
CA GLN A 728 19.91 -0.13 28.47
C GLN A 728 20.34 1.34 28.53
N PRO A 729 21.59 1.73 28.17
CA PRO A 729 21.98 3.15 28.03
C PRO A 729 21.09 3.95 27.10
N PHE A 730 20.68 3.38 25.95
CA PHE A 730 19.70 4.03 25.06
C PHE A 730 18.36 4.25 25.78
N ALA A 731 17.84 3.22 26.46
CA ALA A 731 16.57 3.32 27.19
C ALA A 731 16.61 4.41 28.28
N GLU A 732 17.73 4.52 29.01
CA GLU A 732 17.96 5.55 30.05
C GLU A 732 18.02 6.97 29.44
N THR A 733 18.71 7.11 28.30
CA THR A 733 18.80 8.38 27.55
C THR A 733 17.43 8.81 27.04
N LEU A 734 16.66 7.88 26.44
CA LEU A 734 15.31 8.14 25.99
C LEU A 734 14.37 8.54 27.13
N ALA A 735 14.43 7.84 28.26
CA ALA A 735 13.63 8.21 29.44
C ALA A 735 13.97 9.62 29.93
N GLN A 736 15.25 10.00 29.90
CA GLN A 736 15.65 11.37 30.28
C GLN A 736 15.14 12.40 29.26
N THR A 737 15.20 12.10 27.96
CA THR A 737 14.66 12.97 26.89
C THR A 737 13.16 13.19 27.07
N LEU A 738 12.41 12.12 27.35
CA LEU A 738 10.96 12.18 27.63
C LEU A 738 10.64 13.05 28.87
N ARG A 739 11.43 12.92 29.94
CA ARG A 739 11.26 13.79 31.14
C ARG A 739 11.51 15.26 30.83
N ASN A 740 12.48 15.56 29.97
CA ASN A 740 12.82 16.94 29.59
C ASN A 740 11.78 17.56 28.63
N ALA A 741 11.16 16.76 27.78
CA ALA A 741 10.16 17.20 26.80
C ALA A 741 8.77 17.45 27.38
N LEU A 742 8.48 16.94 28.58
CA LEU A 742 7.17 16.98 29.19
C LEU A 742 7.16 17.93 30.41
N PRO A 743 5.98 18.47 30.82
CA PRO A 743 5.88 19.37 31.99
C PRO A 743 6.47 18.74 33.26
N ALA A 744 7.31 19.48 33.95
CA ALA A 744 8.01 19.01 35.17
C ALA A 744 7.07 18.62 36.33
N GLU A 745 5.93 19.28 36.46
CA GLU A 745 4.93 19.05 37.53
C GLU A 745 3.71 18.25 37.01
N ARG A 746 3.94 17.31 36.09
CA ARG A 746 2.87 16.49 35.53
C ARG A 746 2.24 15.55 36.56
N GLN A 747 0.94 15.35 36.46
CA GLN A 747 0.17 14.38 37.23
C GLN A 747 -0.19 13.16 36.36
N ALA A 748 0.82 12.39 36.02
CA ALA A 748 0.64 11.25 35.13
C ALA A 748 -0.34 10.23 35.71
N SER A 749 -1.18 9.68 34.81
CA SER A 749 -2.00 8.52 35.12
C SER A 749 -1.12 7.33 35.53
N SER A 750 -1.59 6.54 36.46
CA SER A 750 -1.00 5.25 36.81
C SER A 750 -1.70 4.05 36.11
N MET A 751 -2.78 4.31 35.39
CA MET A 751 -3.59 3.28 34.74
C MET A 751 -3.45 3.36 33.24
N VAL A 752 -3.27 2.21 32.61
CA VAL A 752 -3.32 2.09 31.16
C VAL A 752 -4.77 2.23 30.71
N VAL A 753 -5.00 3.17 29.78
CA VAL A 753 -6.28 3.29 29.12
C VAL A 753 -6.27 2.35 27.93
N ARG A 754 -7.25 1.45 27.85
CA ARG A 754 -7.45 0.56 26.73
C ARG A 754 -8.70 0.91 25.96
N GLU A 755 -8.69 0.60 24.69
CA GLU A 755 -9.90 0.57 23.89
C GLU A 755 -10.83 -0.52 24.44
N ARG A 756 -12.11 -0.24 24.40
CA ARG A 756 -13.16 -1.19 24.78
C ARG A 756 -14.18 -1.30 23.65
N VAL A 757 -14.80 -2.45 23.53
CA VAL A 757 -15.73 -2.77 22.47
C VAL A 757 -17.14 -2.99 23.01
N PHE A 758 -18.13 -2.49 22.29
CA PHE A 758 -19.55 -2.82 22.48
C PHE A 758 -19.87 -4.03 21.61
N ALA A 759 -19.97 -5.20 22.19
CA ALA A 759 -20.44 -6.41 21.53
C ALA A 759 -21.90 -6.70 21.93
N PRO A 760 -22.77 -7.18 20.99
CA PRO A 760 -24.13 -7.53 21.32
C PRO A 760 -24.14 -8.71 22.30
N SER A 761 -25.09 -8.67 23.25
CA SER A 761 -25.36 -9.80 24.15
C SER A 761 -25.98 -10.99 23.38
N PRO A 762 -25.93 -12.21 23.94
CA PRO A 762 -26.57 -13.36 23.30
C PRO A 762 -28.06 -13.10 22.94
N GLY A 763 -28.36 -13.25 21.64
CA GLY A 763 -29.70 -12.99 21.09
C GLY A 763 -30.00 -11.52 20.78
N GLU A 764 -29.09 -10.61 21.05
CA GLU A 764 -29.22 -9.19 20.69
C GLU A 764 -28.77 -8.96 19.24
N THR A 765 -29.44 -8.05 18.56
CA THR A 765 -29.03 -7.57 17.24
C THR A 765 -28.88 -6.06 17.27
N LEU A 766 -27.71 -5.55 16.90
CA LEU A 766 -27.45 -4.13 16.69
C LEU A 766 -27.59 -3.80 15.20
N VAL A 767 -28.30 -2.72 14.87
CA VAL A 767 -28.50 -2.28 13.48
C VAL A 767 -28.07 -0.82 13.31
N ARG A 768 -27.24 -0.54 12.32
CA ARG A 768 -26.90 0.81 11.91
C ARG A 768 -27.32 1.04 10.46
N ASN A 769 -28.19 2.02 10.26
CA ASN A 769 -28.72 2.43 8.96
C ASN A 769 -28.16 3.80 8.61
N VAL A 770 -27.53 3.94 7.43
CA VAL A 770 -26.96 5.21 6.95
C VAL A 770 -27.28 5.39 5.48
N ASP A 771 -27.81 6.57 5.10
CA ASP A 771 -27.88 6.98 3.71
C ASP A 771 -26.55 7.58 3.25
N VAL A 772 -26.06 7.11 2.09
CA VAL A 772 -24.79 7.59 1.52
C VAL A 772 -25.01 8.21 0.13
N PRO A 773 -24.17 9.19 -0.27
CA PRO A 773 -24.35 9.91 -1.54
C PRO A 773 -23.94 9.09 -2.79
N VAL A 774 -23.33 7.94 -2.62
CA VAL A 774 -22.90 7.04 -3.69
C VAL A 774 -24.08 6.17 -4.16
N GLU A 775 -23.96 5.52 -5.32
CA GLU A 775 -25.10 4.83 -5.96
C GLU A 775 -25.45 3.49 -5.30
N ASP A 776 -24.44 2.70 -4.94
CA ASP A 776 -24.60 1.30 -4.55
C ASP A 776 -25.01 1.12 -3.08
N LEU A 777 -25.55 -0.06 -2.77
CA LEU A 777 -25.74 -0.53 -1.40
C LEU A 777 -24.44 -1.13 -0.86
N GLY A 778 -24.01 -0.72 0.35
CA GLY A 778 -23.07 -1.46 1.17
C GLY A 778 -23.80 -2.18 2.31
N MET A 779 -23.53 -3.46 2.51
CA MET A 779 -24.09 -4.22 3.63
C MET A 779 -23.03 -5.10 4.28
N MET A 780 -23.03 -5.11 5.62
CA MET A 780 -22.20 -6.01 6.41
C MET A 780 -23.06 -6.63 7.52
N LEU A 781 -23.03 -7.95 7.62
CA LEU A 781 -23.70 -8.73 8.64
C LEU A 781 -22.68 -9.56 9.40
N LEU A 782 -22.53 -9.29 10.69
CA LEU A 782 -21.57 -9.95 11.57
C LEU A 782 -22.30 -10.75 12.65
N TYR A 783 -21.70 -11.86 13.05
CA TYR A 783 -22.15 -12.74 14.11
C TYR A 783 -21.02 -12.85 15.14
N ALA A 784 -21.25 -12.41 16.37
CA ALA A 784 -20.27 -12.53 17.45
C ALA A 784 -20.36 -13.91 18.09
N ALA A 785 -19.21 -14.54 18.35
CA ALA A 785 -19.17 -15.82 19.05
C ALA A 785 -19.78 -15.68 20.46
N PRO A 786 -20.44 -16.72 20.97
CA PRO A 786 -21.03 -16.68 22.31
C PRO A 786 -20.01 -16.45 23.43
N GLU A 787 -18.77 -16.89 23.22
CA GLU A 787 -17.68 -16.78 24.17
C GLU A 787 -16.39 -16.24 23.50
N ALA A 788 -15.71 -15.35 24.19
CA ALA A 788 -14.37 -14.90 23.84
C ALA A 788 -13.34 -15.93 24.35
N SER A 789 -12.90 -16.84 23.48
CA SER A 789 -11.91 -17.85 23.84
C SER A 789 -10.89 -18.10 22.73
N VAL A 790 -9.68 -18.48 23.09
CA VAL A 790 -8.63 -18.86 22.12
C VAL A 790 -9.07 -20.03 21.23
N SER A 791 -9.90 -20.95 21.74
CA SER A 791 -10.44 -22.06 20.95
C SER A 791 -11.43 -21.58 19.89
N ALA A 792 -12.28 -20.60 20.20
CA ALA A 792 -13.19 -19.99 19.23
C ALA A 792 -12.43 -19.16 18.20
N GLU A 793 -11.38 -18.45 18.60
CA GLU A 793 -10.46 -17.73 17.70
C GLU A 793 -9.77 -18.72 16.74
N ALA A 794 -9.25 -19.83 17.26
CA ALA A 794 -8.59 -20.87 16.47
C ALA A 794 -9.55 -21.53 15.47
N ALA A 795 -10.79 -21.84 15.88
CA ALA A 795 -11.82 -22.38 14.99
C ALA A 795 -12.19 -21.38 13.89
N GLY A 796 -12.36 -20.10 14.24
CA GLY A 796 -12.60 -19.02 13.29
C GLY A 796 -11.46 -18.85 12.28
N LEU A 797 -10.22 -18.93 12.73
CA LEU A 797 -9.03 -18.82 11.86
C LEU A 797 -8.97 -19.96 10.83
N VAL A 798 -9.16 -21.20 11.26
CA VAL A 798 -9.19 -22.38 10.37
C VAL A 798 -10.33 -22.28 9.37
N LEU A 799 -11.49 -21.80 9.80
CA LEU A 799 -12.67 -21.62 8.95
C LEU A 799 -12.50 -20.49 7.91
N GLY A 800 -11.71 -19.47 8.24
CA GLY A 800 -11.71 -18.17 7.57
C GLY A 800 -11.41 -18.19 6.07
N SER A 801 -10.45 -18.99 5.61
CA SER A 801 -10.10 -19.08 4.19
C SER A 801 -11.21 -19.76 3.38
N HIS A 802 -11.78 -20.85 3.89
CA HIS A 802 -12.90 -21.55 3.25
C HIS A 802 -14.14 -20.66 3.15
N LEU A 803 -14.51 -19.98 4.23
CA LEU A 803 -15.63 -19.06 4.26
C LEU A 803 -15.47 -17.93 3.23
N ARG A 804 -14.30 -17.33 3.18
CA ARG A 804 -13.96 -16.22 2.26
C ARG A 804 -14.14 -16.67 0.82
N ASN A 805 -13.54 -17.79 0.45
CA ASN A 805 -13.58 -18.30 -0.91
C ASN A 805 -15.01 -18.66 -1.31
N ARG A 806 -15.75 -19.40 -0.50
CA ARG A 806 -17.13 -19.79 -0.82
C ARG A 806 -18.08 -18.61 -0.91
N ALA A 807 -17.95 -17.61 -0.03
CA ALA A 807 -18.76 -16.40 -0.11
C ALA A 807 -18.45 -15.59 -1.35
N PHE A 808 -17.15 -15.49 -1.72
CA PHE A 808 -16.73 -14.82 -2.91
C PHE A 808 -17.23 -15.52 -4.18
N ASP A 809 -17.03 -16.84 -4.28
CA ASP A 809 -17.46 -17.63 -5.43
C ASP A 809 -18.98 -17.52 -5.63
N THR A 810 -19.75 -17.73 -4.58
CA THR A 810 -21.22 -17.73 -4.69
C THR A 810 -21.76 -16.32 -4.97
N LEU A 811 -21.40 -15.33 -4.11
CA LEU A 811 -22.07 -14.01 -4.18
C LEU A 811 -21.52 -13.14 -5.32
N ARG A 812 -20.21 -13.26 -5.65
CA ARG A 812 -19.59 -12.46 -6.70
C ARG A 812 -19.56 -13.20 -8.05
N THR A 813 -19.01 -14.41 -8.07
CA THR A 813 -18.69 -15.10 -9.33
C THR A 813 -19.92 -15.75 -9.94
N GLU A 814 -20.67 -16.55 -9.18
CA GLU A 814 -21.84 -17.29 -9.67
C GLU A 814 -23.05 -16.39 -9.81
N GLU A 815 -23.40 -15.64 -8.77
CA GLU A 815 -24.61 -14.81 -8.73
C GLU A 815 -24.41 -13.39 -9.23
N GLN A 816 -23.16 -12.92 -9.37
CA GLN A 816 -22.80 -11.58 -9.87
C GLN A 816 -23.53 -10.45 -9.13
N LEU A 817 -23.69 -10.59 -7.81
CA LEU A 817 -24.45 -9.62 -7.00
C LEU A 817 -23.68 -8.31 -6.79
N GLY A 818 -22.36 -8.34 -6.85
CA GLY A 818 -21.53 -7.18 -6.66
C GLY A 818 -20.05 -7.52 -6.82
N TYR A 819 -19.26 -6.51 -7.08
CA TYR A 819 -17.82 -6.72 -7.28
C TYR A 819 -17.07 -6.99 -5.96
N ALA A 820 -17.39 -6.24 -4.92
CA ALA A 820 -16.85 -6.43 -3.59
C ALA A 820 -17.85 -7.24 -2.75
N ALA A 821 -17.60 -8.53 -2.61
CA ALA A 821 -18.39 -9.44 -1.79
C ALA A 821 -17.45 -10.47 -1.14
N GLY A 822 -17.79 -10.93 0.06
CA GLY A 822 -17.00 -11.96 0.72
C GLY A 822 -17.48 -12.32 2.10
N GLY A 823 -16.88 -13.41 2.62
CA GLY A 823 -16.95 -13.80 4.01
C GLY A 823 -15.69 -13.35 4.76
N LEU A 824 -15.82 -13.18 6.05
CA LEU A 824 -14.70 -12.83 6.92
C LEU A 824 -14.82 -13.51 8.28
N THR A 825 -13.67 -13.83 8.85
CA THR A 825 -13.52 -14.11 10.29
C THR A 825 -12.54 -13.10 10.85
N THR A 826 -12.90 -12.46 11.95
CA THR A 826 -12.08 -11.41 12.56
C THR A 826 -12.33 -11.35 14.06
N MET A 827 -11.67 -10.43 14.73
CA MET A 827 -11.83 -10.16 16.15
C MET A 827 -12.41 -8.77 16.34
N LEU A 828 -13.49 -8.65 17.11
CA LEU A 828 -13.88 -7.40 17.73
C LEU A 828 -13.20 -7.34 19.11
N GLN A 829 -12.02 -6.72 19.17
CA GLN A 829 -11.09 -6.80 20.30
C GLN A 829 -10.73 -8.27 20.61
N ASP A 830 -11.26 -8.84 21.68
CA ASP A 830 -11.02 -10.23 22.08
C ASP A 830 -12.19 -11.19 21.72
N HIS A 831 -13.19 -10.70 20.97
CA HIS A 831 -14.39 -11.47 20.59
C HIS A 831 -14.29 -11.98 19.14
N PRO A 832 -14.21 -13.28 18.90
CA PRO A 832 -14.26 -13.84 17.55
C PRO A 832 -15.58 -13.51 16.83
N VAL A 833 -15.51 -13.16 15.56
CA VAL A 833 -16.63 -12.77 14.73
C VAL A 833 -16.59 -13.47 13.38
N ILE A 834 -17.71 -13.97 12.93
CA ILE A 834 -17.93 -14.48 11.57
C ILE A 834 -18.86 -13.50 10.86
N GLY A 835 -18.59 -13.17 9.60
CA GLY A 835 -19.42 -12.22 8.89
C GLY A 835 -19.36 -12.27 7.39
N PHE A 836 -20.24 -11.45 6.78
CA PHE A 836 -20.37 -11.29 5.34
C PHE A 836 -20.47 -9.81 5.02
N TYR A 837 -19.90 -9.43 3.90
CA TYR A 837 -20.00 -8.08 3.38
C TYR A 837 -20.22 -8.08 1.87
N ILE A 838 -20.87 -7.02 1.39
CA ILE A 838 -21.09 -6.79 -0.04
C ILE A 838 -21.24 -5.31 -0.35
N GLN A 839 -20.78 -4.92 -1.54
CA GLN A 839 -21.24 -3.73 -2.25
C GLN A 839 -22.00 -4.19 -3.50
N THR A 840 -23.26 -3.78 -3.64
CA THR A 840 -24.13 -4.29 -4.70
C THR A 840 -24.94 -3.19 -5.40
N PRO A 841 -24.94 -3.17 -6.74
CA PRO A 841 -25.83 -2.35 -7.56
C PRO A 841 -27.14 -3.06 -7.91
N VAL A 842 -27.33 -4.34 -7.55
CA VAL A 842 -28.42 -5.18 -8.12
C VAL A 842 -29.46 -5.63 -7.11
N LYS A 843 -29.20 -5.53 -5.79
CA LYS A 843 -30.14 -5.96 -4.75
C LYS A 843 -30.52 -4.81 -3.82
N THR A 844 -31.81 -4.76 -3.44
CA THR A 844 -32.31 -3.87 -2.39
C THR A 844 -31.74 -4.29 -1.02
N PRO A 845 -31.75 -3.41 0.00
CA PRO A 845 -31.33 -3.80 1.35
C PRO A 845 -32.08 -5.04 1.87
N VAL A 846 -33.38 -5.13 1.66
CA VAL A 846 -34.19 -6.26 2.10
C VAL A 846 -33.83 -7.55 1.39
N ASP A 847 -33.70 -7.51 0.06
CA ASP A 847 -33.32 -8.69 -0.73
C ASP A 847 -31.90 -9.16 -0.41
N MET A 848 -31.00 -8.23 -0.08
CA MET A 848 -29.63 -8.59 0.25
C MET A 848 -29.52 -9.25 1.63
N LEU A 849 -30.26 -8.77 2.63
CA LEU A 849 -30.33 -9.43 3.93
C LEU A 849 -30.92 -10.85 3.80
N MET A 850 -32.02 -11.01 3.04
CA MET A 850 -32.58 -12.34 2.76
C MET A 850 -31.56 -13.25 2.06
N ARG A 851 -30.73 -12.70 1.17
CA ARG A 851 -29.69 -13.50 0.51
C ARG A 851 -28.60 -13.92 1.47
N PHE A 852 -28.16 -13.03 2.35
CA PHE A 852 -27.20 -13.39 3.41
C PHE A 852 -27.78 -14.48 4.33
N ASP A 853 -29.03 -14.36 4.77
CA ASP A 853 -29.68 -15.39 5.60
C ASP A 853 -29.74 -16.75 4.88
N ALA A 854 -30.04 -16.76 3.57
CA ALA A 854 -30.00 -17.98 2.77
C ALA A 854 -28.58 -18.54 2.68
N PHE A 855 -27.58 -17.69 2.39
CA PHE A 855 -26.20 -18.12 2.27
C PHE A 855 -25.64 -18.70 3.59
N THR A 856 -26.02 -18.16 4.75
CA THR A 856 -25.60 -18.73 6.03
C THR A 856 -26.03 -20.19 6.19
N ALA A 857 -27.24 -20.54 5.77
CA ALA A 857 -27.74 -21.92 5.83
C ALA A 857 -27.07 -22.81 4.77
N GLU A 858 -26.90 -22.31 3.54
CA GLU A 858 -26.19 -23.00 2.46
C GLU A 858 -24.74 -23.32 2.86
N TYR A 859 -24.04 -22.34 3.40
CA TYR A 859 -22.66 -22.52 3.87
C TYR A 859 -22.55 -23.50 5.03
N GLY A 860 -23.50 -23.49 5.97
CA GLY A 860 -23.59 -24.49 7.02
C GLY A 860 -23.67 -25.91 6.47
N ALA A 861 -24.48 -26.12 5.42
CA ALA A 861 -24.59 -27.42 4.75
C ALA A 861 -23.30 -27.81 4.01
N MET A 862 -22.61 -26.84 3.37
CA MET A 862 -21.30 -27.06 2.76
C MET A 862 -20.26 -27.49 3.82
N LEU A 863 -20.24 -26.81 4.96
CA LEU A 863 -19.34 -27.10 6.06
C LEU A 863 -19.60 -28.49 6.68
N ASP A 864 -20.89 -28.90 6.77
CA ASP A 864 -21.28 -30.24 7.23
C ASP A 864 -20.83 -31.34 6.24
N ALA A 865 -20.73 -31.02 4.96
CA ALA A 865 -20.26 -31.92 3.90
C ALA A 865 -18.74 -31.96 3.73
N MET A 866 -17.99 -31.12 4.45
CA MET A 866 -16.53 -31.00 4.33
C MET A 866 -15.85 -32.34 4.64
N THR A 867 -14.90 -32.72 3.79
CA THR A 867 -14.11 -33.94 3.97
C THR A 867 -13.00 -33.74 4.99
N ALA A 868 -12.49 -34.86 5.55
CA ALA A 868 -11.33 -34.80 6.44
C ALA A 868 -10.07 -34.28 5.76
N GLU A 869 -9.90 -34.49 4.47
CA GLU A 869 -8.79 -34.00 3.66
C GLU A 869 -8.89 -32.48 3.50
N GLN A 870 -10.03 -31.95 3.07
CA GLN A 870 -10.26 -30.50 2.98
C GLN A 870 -10.02 -29.79 4.31
N PHE A 871 -10.50 -30.38 5.41
CA PHE A 871 -10.24 -29.84 6.75
C PHE A 871 -8.73 -29.85 7.09
N ALA A 872 -8.02 -30.93 6.77
CA ALA A 872 -6.58 -31.03 7.02
C ALA A 872 -5.81 -29.94 6.27
N ASN A 873 -6.16 -29.67 5.02
CA ASN A 873 -5.54 -28.61 4.22
C ASN A 873 -5.83 -27.20 4.82
N LEU A 874 -7.07 -26.91 5.22
CA LEU A 874 -7.42 -25.65 5.88
C LEU A 874 -6.64 -25.44 7.17
N LYS A 875 -6.53 -26.48 7.99
CA LYS A 875 -5.78 -26.45 9.24
C LYS A 875 -4.29 -26.28 9.01
N SER A 876 -3.73 -26.97 8.00
CA SER A 876 -2.34 -26.78 7.57
C SER A 876 -2.08 -25.33 7.17
N GLY A 877 -2.88 -24.78 6.28
CA GLY A 877 -2.74 -23.38 5.85
C GLY A 877 -2.83 -22.36 7.00
N ALA A 878 -3.74 -22.58 7.96
CA ALA A 878 -3.84 -21.75 9.16
C ALA A 878 -2.60 -21.85 10.06
N LEU A 879 -2.03 -23.05 10.21
CA LEU A 879 -0.80 -23.25 10.96
C LEU A 879 0.40 -22.62 10.28
N THR A 880 0.56 -22.82 8.97
CA THR A 880 1.62 -22.19 8.17
C THR A 880 1.59 -20.66 8.35
N GLN A 881 0.40 -20.04 8.24
CA GLN A 881 0.26 -18.61 8.45
C GLN A 881 0.71 -18.14 9.85
N LEU A 882 0.45 -18.93 10.89
CA LEU A 882 0.83 -18.60 12.26
C LEU A 882 2.30 -18.88 12.57
N THR A 883 2.92 -19.83 11.86
CA THR A 883 4.31 -20.28 12.11
C THR A 883 5.31 -19.70 11.13
N GLU A 884 4.84 -19.03 10.07
CA GLU A 884 5.69 -18.37 9.08
C GLU A 884 6.74 -17.47 9.76
N PRO A 885 8.03 -17.62 9.42
CA PRO A 885 9.08 -16.77 9.96
C PRO A 885 8.86 -15.29 9.63
N PRO A 886 9.25 -14.38 10.52
CA PRO A 886 9.15 -12.94 10.22
C PRO A 886 10.06 -12.59 9.04
N THR A 887 9.58 -11.73 8.15
CA THR A 887 10.33 -11.27 6.98
C THR A 887 11.14 -10.01 7.25
N ASN A 888 10.80 -9.28 8.31
CA ASN A 888 11.44 -8.03 8.72
C ASN A 888 11.28 -7.80 10.23
N LEU A 889 12.01 -6.82 10.74
CA LEU A 889 12.03 -6.48 12.17
C LEU A 889 10.64 -6.12 12.73
N ALA A 890 9.79 -5.46 11.94
CA ALA A 890 8.45 -5.07 12.37
C ALA A 890 7.50 -6.28 12.47
N ASP A 891 7.64 -7.26 11.58
CA ASP A 891 6.88 -8.52 11.65
C ASP A 891 7.22 -9.31 12.92
N GLU A 892 8.50 -9.34 13.31
CA GLU A 892 8.93 -9.99 14.55
C GLU A 892 8.43 -9.23 15.79
N ALA A 893 8.50 -7.90 15.79
CA ALA A 893 8.07 -7.05 16.89
C ALA A 893 6.54 -7.07 17.12
N GLY A 894 5.76 -7.23 16.04
CA GLY A 894 4.31 -7.06 16.05
C GLY A 894 3.57 -7.85 17.14
N PRO A 895 3.74 -9.18 17.28
CA PRO A 895 3.11 -9.99 18.32
C PRO A 895 3.45 -9.52 19.74
N TYR A 896 4.72 -9.18 19.99
CA TYR A 896 5.17 -8.70 21.29
C TYR A 896 4.57 -7.34 21.65
N ILE A 897 4.58 -6.39 20.73
CA ILE A 897 3.95 -5.07 20.91
C ILE A 897 2.44 -5.22 21.08
N GLY A 898 1.82 -6.17 20.37
CA GLY A 898 0.39 -6.49 20.51
C GLY A 898 0.05 -6.96 21.93
N ASP A 899 0.82 -7.88 22.48
CA ASP A 899 0.64 -8.37 23.85
C ASP A 899 0.96 -7.28 24.88
N TRP A 900 2.08 -6.57 24.73
CA TRP A 900 2.43 -5.46 25.60
C TRP A 900 1.37 -4.35 25.62
N SER A 901 0.80 -3.99 24.48
CA SER A 901 -0.24 -2.94 24.42
C SER A 901 -1.49 -3.33 25.21
N ARG A 902 -1.78 -4.64 25.28
CA ARG A 902 -2.90 -5.24 26.01
C ARG A 902 -2.55 -5.66 27.44
N GLU A 903 -1.34 -5.33 27.93
CA GLU A 903 -0.81 -5.73 29.24
C GLU A 903 -0.75 -7.26 29.47
N ARG A 904 -0.57 -8.01 28.38
CA ARG A 904 -0.32 -9.46 28.40
C ARG A 904 1.19 -9.71 28.49
N TYR A 905 1.78 -9.50 29.65
CA TYR A 905 3.23 -9.52 29.86
C TYR A 905 3.85 -10.91 29.94
N ASP A 906 3.07 -11.97 29.75
CA ASP A 906 3.53 -13.32 29.50
C ASP A 906 3.91 -13.58 28.03
N TYR A 907 3.53 -12.66 27.12
CA TYR A 907 3.82 -12.71 25.68
C TYR A 907 3.45 -14.04 25.03
N GLY A 908 2.38 -14.68 25.53
CA GLY A 908 1.97 -16.03 25.19
C GLY A 908 0.87 -16.14 24.14
N THR A 909 0.30 -15.04 23.65
CA THR A 909 -0.90 -15.07 22.80
C THR A 909 -0.67 -15.87 21.51
N ARG A 910 0.43 -15.63 20.79
CA ARG A 910 0.75 -16.37 19.55
C ARG A 910 0.93 -17.87 19.79
N SER A 911 1.69 -18.25 20.81
CA SER A 911 1.93 -19.67 21.14
C SER A 911 0.67 -20.37 21.62
N ALA A 912 -0.19 -19.70 22.38
CA ALA A 912 -1.49 -20.23 22.78
C ALA A 912 -2.41 -20.47 21.59
N LEU A 913 -2.45 -19.53 20.64
CA LEU A 913 -3.23 -19.64 19.40
C LEU A 913 -2.73 -20.80 18.53
N ILE A 914 -1.41 -20.93 18.33
CA ILE A 914 -0.80 -22.07 17.61
C ILE A 914 -1.19 -23.40 18.27
N ALA A 915 -1.10 -23.50 19.59
CA ALA A 915 -1.49 -24.70 20.31
C ALA A 915 -2.99 -25.01 20.13
N ALA A 916 -3.84 -24.00 20.18
CA ALA A 916 -5.27 -24.14 19.96
C ALA A 916 -5.59 -24.58 18.52
N VAL A 917 -4.97 -23.99 17.50
CA VAL A 917 -5.16 -24.40 16.09
C VAL A 917 -4.70 -25.85 15.89
N LYS A 918 -3.58 -26.27 16.49
CA LYS A 918 -3.15 -27.67 16.46
C LYS A 918 -4.17 -28.64 17.07
N ALA A 919 -4.95 -28.20 18.05
CA ALA A 919 -5.97 -28.99 18.71
C ALA A 919 -7.34 -29.01 17.98
N VAL A 920 -7.64 -27.99 17.13
CA VAL A 920 -8.93 -27.86 16.42
C VAL A 920 -9.24 -29.11 15.60
N THR A 921 -10.47 -29.56 15.68
CA THR A 921 -11.04 -30.69 14.92
C THR A 921 -12.09 -30.18 13.92
N LEU A 922 -12.49 -31.02 12.96
CA LEU A 922 -13.58 -30.69 12.04
C LEU A 922 -14.90 -30.41 12.79
N GLU A 923 -15.17 -31.16 13.84
CA GLU A 923 -16.36 -30.97 14.69
C GLU A 923 -16.33 -29.61 15.40
N ASP A 924 -15.14 -29.13 15.79
CA ASP A 924 -14.99 -27.82 16.44
C ASP A 924 -15.34 -26.67 15.50
N ILE A 925 -14.88 -26.66 14.25
CA ILE A 925 -15.22 -25.60 13.28
C ILE A 925 -16.69 -25.66 12.89
N GLN A 926 -17.27 -26.86 12.73
CA GLN A 926 -18.70 -27.03 12.45
C GLN A 926 -19.56 -26.55 13.63
N SER A 927 -19.14 -26.91 14.85
CA SER A 927 -19.85 -26.50 16.08
C SER A 927 -19.74 -25.00 16.31
N HIS A 928 -18.54 -24.42 16.09
CA HIS A 928 -18.31 -22.97 16.17
C HIS A 928 -19.22 -22.20 15.23
N TYR A 929 -19.31 -22.61 13.95
CA TYR A 929 -20.19 -21.98 12.98
C TYR A 929 -21.67 -22.11 13.36
N ARG A 930 -22.12 -23.32 13.73
CA ARG A 930 -23.51 -23.56 14.15
C ARG A 930 -23.90 -22.72 15.37
N GLN A 931 -23.03 -22.63 16.38
CA GLN A 931 -23.31 -21.85 17.59
C GLN A 931 -23.29 -20.34 17.33
N THR A 932 -22.35 -19.88 16.53
CA THR A 932 -22.16 -18.45 16.26
C THR A 932 -23.21 -17.91 15.27
N VAL A 933 -23.47 -18.64 14.17
CA VAL A 933 -24.27 -18.15 13.06
C VAL A 933 -25.68 -18.73 13.04
N LEU A 934 -25.81 -20.05 13.22
CA LEU A 934 -27.09 -20.78 13.05
C LEU A 934 -27.77 -21.07 14.39
N GLY A 935 -27.26 -20.60 15.51
CA GLY A 935 -27.88 -20.83 16.84
C GLY A 935 -29.23 -20.17 17.02
N ASP A 936 -30.00 -20.60 18.00
CA ASP A 936 -31.35 -20.07 18.28
C ASP A 936 -31.34 -18.58 18.67
N LEU A 937 -30.25 -18.10 19.26
CA LEU A 937 -30.08 -16.73 19.75
C LEU A 937 -28.74 -16.15 19.28
N PRO A 938 -28.53 -15.92 17.97
CA PRO A 938 -27.29 -15.37 17.46
C PRO A 938 -27.14 -13.88 17.85
N SER A 939 -25.93 -13.50 18.26
CA SER A 939 -25.57 -12.11 18.51
C SER A 939 -25.14 -11.47 17.19
N ARG A 940 -25.83 -10.42 16.72
CA ARG A 940 -25.64 -9.88 15.38
C ARG A 940 -25.35 -8.39 15.35
N ILE A 941 -24.56 -7.99 14.37
CA ILE A 941 -24.37 -6.58 13.99
C ILE A 941 -24.67 -6.45 12.50
N LEU A 942 -25.65 -5.61 12.15
CA LEU A 942 -25.99 -5.29 10.78
C LEU A 942 -25.69 -3.83 10.49
N VAL A 943 -24.79 -3.57 9.54
CA VAL A 943 -24.49 -2.23 9.01
C VAL A 943 -25.04 -2.14 7.60
N GLN A 944 -25.85 -1.12 7.33
CA GLN A 944 -26.45 -0.88 6.02
C GLN A 944 -26.12 0.56 5.58
N LEU A 945 -25.45 0.68 4.45
CA LEU A 945 -25.15 1.95 3.77
C LEU A 945 -25.97 2.00 2.49
N ARG A 946 -27.10 2.72 2.53
CA ARG A 946 -28.04 2.76 1.41
C ARG A 946 -27.65 3.86 0.43
N GLY A 947 -27.24 3.46 -0.77
CA GLY A 947 -26.90 4.37 -1.85
C GLY A 947 -28.12 5.00 -2.54
N GLN A 948 -27.87 5.99 -3.39
CA GLN A 948 -28.91 6.78 -4.05
C GLN A 948 -29.84 5.94 -4.93
N ARG A 949 -29.33 4.89 -5.56
CA ARG A 949 -30.11 3.91 -6.34
C ARG A 949 -31.26 3.30 -5.54
N TRP A 950 -31.05 3.10 -4.25
CA TRP A 950 -31.97 2.40 -3.35
C TRP A 950 -32.70 3.34 -2.37
N LYS A 951 -32.62 4.66 -2.58
CA LYS A 951 -33.12 5.66 -1.64
C LYS A 951 -34.59 5.51 -1.32
N GLU A 952 -35.38 5.06 -2.26
CA GLU A 952 -36.84 4.85 -2.11
C GLU A 952 -37.17 3.46 -1.49
N GLU A 953 -36.18 2.56 -1.39
CA GLU A 953 -36.36 1.24 -0.81
C GLU A 953 -36.15 1.28 0.70
N PRO A 954 -36.90 0.50 1.50
CA PRO A 954 -36.70 0.47 2.94
C PRO A 954 -35.36 -0.20 3.29
N PHE A 955 -34.77 0.21 4.42
CA PHE A 955 -33.73 -0.58 5.06
C PHE A 955 -34.26 -1.94 5.47
N ALA A 956 -33.42 -2.97 5.41
CA ALA A 956 -33.77 -4.28 5.94
C ALA A 956 -33.90 -4.19 7.47
N SER A 957 -34.92 -4.89 8.00
CA SER A 957 -35.20 -4.90 9.44
C SER A 957 -35.07 -6.30 10.01
N ILE A 958 -34.56 -6.40 11.23
CA ILE A 958 -34.53 -7.65 12.02
C ILE A 958 -35.42 -7.45 13.24
N ALA A 959 -36.35 -8.37 13.45
CA ALA A 959 -37.32 -8.28 14.55
C ALA A 959 -36.61 -8.25 15.91
N GLY A 960 -36.94 -7.25 16.74
CA GLY A 960 -36.33 -7.07 18.06
C GLY A 960 -34.91 -6.45 18.08
N ALA A 961 -34.39 -6.02 16.91
CA ALA A 961 -33.11 -5.37 16.84
C ALA A 961 -33.09 -3.99 17.51
N LEU A 962 -31.98 -3.64 18.14
CA LEU A 962 -31.70 -2.31 18.64
C LEU A 962 -31.10 -1.48 17.50
N GLU A 963 -31.84 -0.48 17.06
CA GLU A 963 -31.37 0.45 16.05
C GLU A 963 -30.48 1.53 16.70
N VAL A 964 -29.28 1.72 16.15
CA VAL A 964 -28.30 2.70 16.61
C VAL A 964 -28.38 3.93 15.73
N ASP A 965 -29.29 4.85 16.06
CA ASP A 965 -29.49 6.12 15.33
C ASP A 965 -28.37 7.13 15.61
N SER A 966 -27.90 7.18 16.86
CA SER A 966 -26.81 8.05 17.32
C SER A 966 -25.76 7.22 18.03
N VAL A 967 -24.56 7.22 17.48
CA VAL A 967 -23.40 6.55 18.07
C VAL A 967 -23.09 7.10 19.47
N GLU A 968 -23.14 8.43 19.65
CA GLU A 968 -22.87 9.09 20.93
C GLU A 968 -23.90 8.67 21.99
N ALA A 969 -25.20 8.67 21.66
CA ALA A 969 -26.25 8.25 22.58
C ALA A 969 -26.16 6.74 22.91
N PHE A 970 -25.78 5.92 21.92
CA PHE A 970 -25.58 4.49 22.11
C PHE A 970 -24.43 4.22 23.08
N HIS A 971 -23.26 4.86 22.90
CA HIS A 971 -22.11 4.70 23.79
C HIS A 971 -22.40 5.14 25.24
N GLN A 972 -23.27 6.16 25.43
CA GLN A 972 -23.70 6.59 26.76
C GLN A 972 -24.66 5.63 27.44
N ALA A 973 -25.48 4.90 26.66
CA ALA A 973 -26.54 4.03 27.18
C ALA A 973 -26.07 2.59 27.42
N MET A 974 -25.12 2.10 26.64
CA MET A 974 -24.70 0.71 26.66
C MET A 974 -23.56 0.44 27.64
N PRO A 975 -23.66 -0.59 28.49
CA PRO A 975 -22.56 -0.99 29.33
C PRO A 975 -21.43 -1.55 28.50
N LEU A 976 -20.21 -1.06 28.76
CA LEU A 976 -18.99 -1.61 28.17
C LEU A 976 -18.79 -3.06 28.65
N GLN A 977 -18.46 -3.97 27.74
CA GLN A 977 -18.05 -5.33 28.09
C GLN A 977 -16.82 -5.27 29.01
N PRO A 978 -16.75 -6.10 30.07
CA PRO A 978 -15.55 -6.19 30.88
C PRO A 978 -14.36 -6.65 30.02
N LEU A 979 -13.18 -6.12 30.31
CA LEU A 979 -11.94 -6.63 29.74
C LEU A 979 -11.61 -7.95 30.48
N ASN A 980 -11.48 -9.02 29.73
CA ASN A 980 -10.97 -10.31 30.25
C ASN A 980 -9.46 -10.32 30.24
#